data_886b61e66d178916c1bfcadf5649d42f
#
_entry.id   886b61e66d178916c1bfcadf5649d42f
#
_cell.length_a   1.000
_cell.length_b   1.000
_cell.length_c   1.000
_cell.angle_alpha   90.00
_cell.angle_beta   90.00
_cell.angle_gamma   90.00
#
_symmetry.space_group_name_H-M   'P 1'
#
loop_
_entity.id
_entity.type
_entity.pdbx_description
1 polymer ?
#
loop_
_entity_poly.entity_id
_entity_poly.type
_entity_poly.pdbx_seq_one_letter_code
_entity_poly.pdbx_strand_id
1 'polypeptide(L)'
;MSRFSLHLTGCCSAVALLACAGGAIAQTQDEESAGSPTTIDEIVVTASRIDRAGFTAPTPTVRLTAEDLSVGARQNVAAALNDMPQFRATQSPQTTSTNTGAGGAPVDLRGLGVSRTLVLIDGRRVSSENDLNSIPTVLIKSADVVTGGASAAWGSGAVAGVVNVSLDRKFEGGKLGAEYGISSFDDAEQVRFEGAYGRRVLDGRGHVVIGGEYLDNEGVIPRASRPNVGRWSQVSTGDGTGNFINVPDVGFSNAAYGGLIMSGVLKGKAFNPDGSLRDFDYGKVVGTSSVGGEGPSNDDISPLVTPQQRYATLASFTYDIQDNLRFTADVRHSKMWNTYTWFGDHDRGNLIVKRDNAFLPGAVGAAMDAAGETTLTMGRFNSDINFPTIDFERVTTQATLALDGEFGDSWRWGAYYSHGEFNNDIDTPGFILKNEWAKAVDSVINPATGQAICRDALTNPNSTCVPINLFGLGAPSQAAVDYVTGTPMQRSTTKLDSVGFSLRGEPFSLPAGDVSVAFGFEARKESIDQTVGELDAAKAFRSFSFSAMSGEFTVKEAFAEVLLPVIKDVPVFNDLQINAAARISEYDTTGSIWSWKVGATNEFFPGFRGRITQSRDIRSANLSELYTQTTTGYNNINDPVKNATVYVLNNGGGNPNLVPETADTLTLGFTYSPPSVPGLNMSLDYYSIKIDDVITTIAPQDLVTRCFNGNKALCDKVERDAAGDLVRTMSTFLNLAEYKTDGVDAEVSYTAPLDRFFADASGRINLRLVGTWTNSLTTNDGVTEIQYVGSQGYSFGLGVPELRLNASAGWKGEVFSANLRARYLSDGQYNSTIKIVNNDIDAYTYFDLGVTADMTRFGANGVELYANATNLFDKDPPEGSLFSPYYDVIGRYVTVGARYRF
;
A
#
# COMPACT_ATOMS: atom_id res chain seq x y z
N MET A 1 -29.40 3.68 -9.18
CA MET A 1 -30.33 4.25 -8.17
C MET A 1 -31.27 3.21 -7.55
N SER A 2 -30.84 2.04 -7.13
CA SER A 2 -31.74 1.07 -6.50
C SER A 2 -31.08 0.08 -5.50
N ARG A 3 -29.99 0.48 -4.83
CA ARG A 3 -29.35 -0.33 -3.76
C ARG A 3 -29.21 0.38 -2.41
N PHE A 4 -29.86 1.54 -2.24
CA PHE A 4 -29.65 2.43 -1.08
C PHE A 4 -30.50 2.11 0.16
N SER A 5 -31.34 1.07 0.16
CA SER A 5 -32.34 0.93 1.24
C SER A 5 -32.13 -0.17 2.28
N LEU A 6 -31.08 -0.99 2.20
CA LEU A 6 -30.97 -2.14 3.13
C LEU A 6 -29.80 -2.10 4.14
N HIS A 7 -28.88 -1.15 4.07
CA HIS A 7 -27.71 -1.13 4.98
C HIS A 7 -27.76 -0.10 6.11
N LEU A 8 -28.70 0.83 6.09
CA LEU A 8 -28.87 1.83 7.17
C LEU A 8 -29.51 1.27 8.46
N THR A 9 -30.19 0.14 8.42
CA THR A 9 -30.89 -0.44 9.58
C THR A 9 -29.97 -1.12 10.59
N GLY A 10 -28.76 -1.50 10.22
CA GLY A 10 -27.81 -2.15 11.12
C GLY A 10 -27.01 -1.18 12.01
N CYS A 11 -26.68 0.02 11.50
CA CYS A 11 -25.87 1.00 12.22
C CYS A 11 -26.69 1.89 13.19
N CYS A 12 -27.97 2.10 12.91
CA CYS A 12 -28.84 2.91 13.82
C CYS A 12 -29.14 2.21 15.14
N SER A 13 -29.09 0.89 15.20
CA SER A 13 -29.35 0.15 16.43
C SER A 13 -28.26 0.25 17.49
N ALA A 14 -27.02 0.50 17.11
CA ALA A 14 -25.90 0.67 18.03
C ALA A 14 -25.82 2.10 18.60
N VAL A 15 -26.29 3.10 17.86
CA VAL A 15 -26.30 4.51 18.31
C VAL A 15 -27.50 4.81 19.20
N ALA A 16 -28.64 4.14 19.01
CA ALA A 16 -29.84 4.37 19.80
C ALA A 16 -29.74 3.85 21.26
N LEU A 17 -28.84 2.93 21.57
CA LEU A 17 -28.61 2.41 22.93
C LEU A 17 -27.79 3.33 23.83
N LEU A 18 -27.08 4.32 23.26
CA LEU A 18 -26.26 5.29 23.99
C LEU A 18 -27.00 6.59 24.38
N ALA A 19 -28.20 6.83 23.83
CA ALA A 19 -28.93 8.09 24.04
C ALA A 19 -29.82 8.12 25.28
N CYS A 20 -30.00 7.01 26.02
CA CYS A 20 -30.93 6.93 27.15
C CYS A 20 -30.29 7.03 28.54
N ALA A 21 -29.01 7.41 28.67
CA ALA A 21 -28.35 7.54 29.98
C ALA A 21 -27.77 8.95 30.21
N GLY A 22 -28.52 10.00 29.91
CA GLY A 22 -28.08 11.38 30.11
C GLY A 22 -28.83 12.07 31.25
N GLY A 23 -28.36 11.90 32.48
CA GLY A 23 -28.71 12.78 33.62
C GLY A 23 -27.56 13.73 33.89
N ALA A 24 -27.76 15.02 33.64
CA ALA A 24 -26.76 16.06 33.79
C ALA A 24 -26.34 16.24 35.27
N ILE A 25 -25.01 16.23 35.50
CA ILE A 25 -24.43 16.89 36.68
C ILE A 25 -23.23 17.69 36.18
N ALA A 26 -23.36 19.00 36.26
CA ALA A 26 -22.25 19.92 36.07
C ALA A 26 -21.32 19.80 37.29
N GLN A 27 -20.04 19.58 37.06
CA GLN A 27 -19.01 19.75 38.05
C GLN A 27 -17.96 20.77 37.60
N THR A 28 -17.72 21.69 38.46
CA THR A 28 -16.76 22.79 38.47
C THR A 28 -15.33 22.27 38.35
N GLN A 29 -14.52 22.98 37.56
CA GLN A 29 -13.06 22.82 37.53
C GLN A 29 -12.50 23.20 38.89
N ASP A 30 -11.74 22.32 39.50
CA ASP A 30 -10.85 22.62 40.61
C ASP A 30 -9.37 22.42 40.16
N GLU A 31 -8.55 23.34 40.63
CA GLU A 31 -7.14 23.50 40.34
C GLU A 31 -6.28 22.28 40.68
N GLU A 32 -5.24 22.09 39.88
CA GLU A 32 -4.15 21.13 40.07
C GLU A 32 -3.57 21.15 41.50
N SER A 33 -3.81 20.08 42.20
CA SER A 33 -3.08 19.71 43.42
C SER A 33 -2.06 18.62 43.06
N ALA A 34 -0.78 18.94 43.17
CA ALA A 34 0.33 18.01 42.98
C ALA A 34 0.26 16.89 44.04
N GLY A 35 -0.21 15.73 43.60
CA GLY A 35 -0.19 14.45 44.37
C GLY A 35 0.46 13.39 43.47
N SER A 36 1.51 12.74 43.98
CA SER A 36 2.32 11.71 43.29
C SER A 36 1.51 10.68 42.51
N PRO A 37 1.74 10.49 41.26
CA PRO A 37 1.12 9.40 40.55
C PRO A 37 2.08 8.21 40.42
N THR A 38 1.77 7.16 41.10
CA THR A 38 2.14 5.82 40.67
C THR A 38 1.15 5.40 39.56
N THR A 39 1.30 5.98 38.42
CA THR A 39 0.60 5.49 37.22
C THR A 39 1.60 4.81 36.32
N ILE A 40 1.38 3.52 36.06
CA ILE A 40 2.10 2.77 35.02
C ILE A 40 1.76 3.44 33.69
N ASP A 41 2.62 4.36 33.22
CA ASP A 41 2.54 4.91 31.88
C ASP A 41 3.32 3.99 30.95
N GLU A 42 2.63 3.31 30.06
CA GLU A 42 3.27 2.54 29.00
C GLU A 42 3.82 3.51 27.94
N ILE A 43 5.04 4.04 28.18
CA ILE A 43 5.79 4.75 27.17
C ILE A 43 6.55 3.68 26.38
N VAL A 44 6.02 3.26 25.25
CA VAL A 44 6.77 2.42 24.32
C VAL A 44 7.77 3.27 23.57
N VAL A 45 9.05 3.16 23.92
CA VAL A 45 10.14 3.77 23.15
C VAL A 45 10.39 2.90 21.94
N THR A 46 9.87 3.27 20.79
CA THR A 46 9.84 2.44 19.59
C THR A 46 11.23 2.05 19.05
N ALA A 47 12.27 2.84 19.28
CA ALA A 47 13.64 2.55 18.84
C ALA A 47 14.44 1.63 19.79
N SER A 48 13.89 1.29 20.97
CA SER A 48 14.54 0.51 22.04
C SER A 48 13.49 -0.21 22.86
N ARG A 49 13.86 -1.29 23.52
CA ARG A 49 13.04 -1.96 24.54
C ARG A 49 13.28 -1.40 25.95
N ILE A 50 14.27 -0.51 26.09
CA ILE A 50 14.57 0.20 27.31
C ILE A 50 13.74 1.49 27.34
N ASP A 51 12.93 1.63 28.40
CA ASP A 51 12.17 2.84 28.70
C ASP A 51 12.72 3.46 29.97
N ARG A 52 13.43 4.58 29.81
CA ARG A 52 14.04 5.32 30.89
C ARG A 52 13.84 6.81 30.67
N ALA A 53 13.45 7.53 31.73
CA ALA A 53 13.34 8.98 31.67
C ALA A 53 14.67 9.65 31.26
N GLY A 54 14.61 10.46 30.20
CA GLY A 54 15.79 11.15 29.67
C GLY A 54 16.66 10.32 28.71
N PHE A 55 16.34 9.05 28.47
CA PHE A 55 17.01 8.27 27.43
C PHE A 55 16.57 8.71 26.03
N THR A 56 17.55 8.97 25.19
CA THR A 56 17.32 9.20 23.75
C THR A 56 17.98 8.05 22.98
N ALA A 57 17.20 7.25 22.32
CA ALA A 57 17.74 6.12 21.54
C ALA A 57 18.71 6.63 20.47
N PRO A 58 19.83 5.92 20.21
CA PRO A 58 20.77 6.30 19.17
C PRO A 58 20.18 6.18 17.75
N THR A 59 19.20 5.31 17.55
CA THR A 59 18.49 5.18 16.27
C THR A 59 17.52 6.35 16.08
N PRO A 60 17.55 7.05 14.92
CA PRO A 60 16.66 8.18 14.65
C PRO A 60 15.19 7.78 14.72
N THR A 61 14.38 8.61 15.37
CA THR A 61 12.93 8.41 15.49
C THR A 61 12.21 9.73 15.24
N VAL A 62 11.19 9.69 14.39
CA VAL A 62 10.27 10.80 14.12
C VAL A 62 8.92 10.46 14.71
N ARG A 63 8.37 11.37 15.52
CA ARG A 63 7.02 11.23 16.09
C ARG A 63 6.05 12.14 15.35
N LEU A 64 4.92 11.56 14.93
CA LEU A 64 3.75 12.27 14.46
C LEU A 64 2.67 12.21 15.53
N THR A 65 2.19 13.37 15.95
CA THR A 65 1.08 13.46 16.90
C THR A 65 -0.26 13.23 16.19
N ALA A 66 -1.35 13.03 16.97
CA ALA A 66 -2.70 12.98 16.43
C ALA A 66 -3.06 14.25 15.61
N GLU A 67 -2.54 15.42 16.02
CA GLU A 67 -2.74 16.69 15.31
C GLU A 67 -2.01 16.65 13.95
N ASP A 68 -0.77 16.20 13.88
CA ASP A 68 -0.01 16.02 12.62
C ASP A 68 -0.73 15.06 11.66
N LEU A 69 -1.26 13.96 12.17
CA LEU A 69 -1.97 12.95 11.37
C LEU A 69 -3.33 13.45 10.87
N SER A 70 -3.94 14.44 11.51
CA SER A 70 -5.24 15.02 11.13
C SER A 70 -5.14 16.12 10.06
N VAL A 71 -3.94 16.62 9.77
CA VAL A 71 -3.72 17.67 8.76
C VAL A 71 -3.98 17.11 7.36
N GLY A 72 -4.80 17.82 6.59
CA GLY A 72 -5.14 17.46 5.21
C GLY A 72 -6.25 16.41 5.08
N ALA A 73 -6.96 16.07 6.19
CA ALA A 73 -8.10 15.15 6.20
C ALA A 73 -7.82 13.84 5.46
N ARG A 74 -6.69 13.22 5.77
CA ARG A 74 -6.25 11.99 5.11
C ARG A 74 -7.17 10.82 5.47
N GLN A 75 -7.39 9.91 4.52
CA GLN A 75 -8.32 8.79 4.66
C GLN A 75 -7.92 7.82 5.78
N ASN A 76 -6.60 7.64 6.01
CA ASN A 76 -6.03 6.76 7.02
C ASN A 76 -4.61 7.20 7.41
N VAL A 77 -4.02 6.50 8.37
CA VAL A 77 -2.65 6.76 8.86
C VAL A 77 -1.60 6.59 7.76
N ALA A 78 -1.75 5.59 6.89
CA ALA A 78 -0.80 5.36 5.80
C ALA A 78 -0.74 6.55 4.84
N ALA A 79 -1.88 7.16 4.52
CA ALA A 79 -1.92 8.36 3.68
C ALA A 79 -1.17 9.53 4.31
N ALA A 80 -1.30 9.73 5.64
CA ALA A 80 -0.55 10.76 6.36
C ALA A 80 0.97 10.47 6.40
N LEU A 81 1.35 9.21 6.59
CA LEU A 81 2.76 8.78 6.57
C LEU A 81 3.38 8.90 5.18
N ASN A 82 2.65 8.57 4.12
CA ASN A 82 3.11 8.66 2.74
C ASN A 82 3.40 10.11 2.29
N ASP A 83 2.83 11.10 2.97
CA ASP A 83 3.20 12.50 2.77
C ASP A 83 4.63 12.81 3.28
N MET A 84 5.15 12.06 4.25
CA MET A 84 6.49 12.28 4.77
C MET A 84 7.57 11.97 3.73
N PRO A 85 8.67 12.75 3.69
CA PRO A 85 9.75 12.55 2.72
C PRO A 85 10.39 11.16 2.74
N GLN A 86 10.40 10.48 3.89
CA GLN A 86 10.99 9.16 4.08
C GLN A 86 10.17 8.01 3.49
N PHE A 87 8.88 8.23 3.17
CA PHE A 87 8.00 7.18 2.69
C PHE A 87 7.75 7.26 1.19
N ARG A 88 7.53 6.10 0.58
CA ARG A 88 7.03 5.96 -0.78
C ARG A 88 5.61 5.38 -0.72
N ALA A 89 4.66 5.99 -1.43
CA ALA A 89 3.29 5.48 -1.52
C ALA A 89 3.21 4.29 -2.51
N THR A 90 3.97 3.23 -2.25
CA THR A 90 4.06 2.02 -3.10
C THR A 90 2.72 1.35 -3.28
N GLN A 91 1.90 1.34 -2.22
CA GLN A 91 0.51 0.90 -2.27
C GLN A 91 -0.40 2.01 -1.73
N SER A 92 -1.29 2.48 -2.56
CA SER A 92 -2.29 3.51 -2.25
C SER A 92 -3.50 3.33 -3.20
N PRO A 93 -4.65 3.95 -2.95
CA PRO A 93 -5.79 3.89 -3.87
C PRO A 93 -5.46 4.31 -5.30
N GLN A 94 -4.45 5.19 -5.49
CA GLN A 94 -3.96 5.63 -6.79
C GLN A 94 -3.02 4.61 -7.43
N THR A 95 -2.00 4.12 -6.69
CA THR A 95 -0.94 3.27 -7.27
C THR A 95 -1.39 1.83 -7.51
N THR A 96 -2.43 1.38 -6.82
CA THR A 96 -2.97 0.01 -6.92
C THR A 96 -4.33 -0.07 -7.60
N SER A 97 -4.76 1.00 -8.27
CA SER A 97 -6.11 1.10 -8.86
C SER A 97 -6.43 0.06 -9.94
N THR A 98 -5.49 -0.79 -10.31
CA THR A 98 -5.65 -1.84 -11.33
C THR A 98 -5.00 -3.17 -10.96
N ASN A 99 -4.76 -3.44 -9.68
CA ASN A 99 -4.12 -4.68 -9.25
C ASN A 99 -4.76 -5.27 -7.99
N THR A 100 -4.37 -6.49 -7.65
CA THR A 100 -4.88 -7.22 -6.48
C THR A 100 -4.52 -6.61 -5.13
N GLY A 101 -3.65 -5.61 -5.09
CA GLY A 101 -3.34 -4.82 -3.90
C GLY A 101 -4.32 -3.66 -3.65
N ALA A 102 -5.32 -3.46 -4.55
CA ALA A 102 -6.26 -2.36 -4.44
C ALA A 102 -6.94 -2.31 -3.06
N GLY A 103 -7.03 -1.09 -2.52
CA GLY A 103 -7.62 -0.82 -1.21
C GLY A 103 -6.72 -1.10 0.00
N GLY A 104 -5.59 -1.79 -0.12
CA GLY A 104 -4.63 -1.94 0.99
C GLY A 104 -3.90 -0.63 1.30
N ALA A 105 -3.49 -0.45 2.55
CA ALA A 105 -2.76 0.71 3.03
C ALA A 105 -1.52 0.36 3.87
N PRO A 106 -0.61 -0.50 3.39
CA PRO A 106 0.69 -0.68 4.00
C PRO A 106 1.59 0.53 3.72
N VAL A 107 2.68 0.64 4.46
CA VAL A 107 3.66 1.72 4.29
C VAL A 107 5.01 1.19 3.83
N ASP A 108 5.73 1.99 3.05
CA ASP A 108 7.03 1.65 2.48
C ASP A 108 8.06 2.73 2.84
N LEU A 109 8.84 2.47 3.86
CA LEU A 109 9.90 3.36 4.31
C LEU A 109 11.10 3.24 3.37
N ARG A 110 11.58 4.37 2.87
CA ARG A 110 12.73 4.51 1.94
C ARG A 110 12.56 3.81 0.58
N GLY A 111 11.35 3.36 0.22
CA GLY A 111 11.11 2.66 -1.04
C GLY A 111 11.78 1.28 -1.13
N LEU A 112 12.12 0.67 0.01
CA LEU A 112 12.75 -0.66 0.06
C LEU A 112 11.74 -1.81 -0.06
N GLY A 113 10.45 -1.49 -0.13
CA GLY A 113 9.34 -2.44 -0.23
C GLY A 113 8.58 -2.60 1.09
N VAL A 114 7.25 -2.74 0.99
CA VAL A 114 6.32 -2.78 2.14
C VAL A 114 6.63 -3.91 3.14
N SER A 115 7.19 -5.03 2.71
CA SER A 115 7.57 -6.15 3.57
C SER A 115 8.83 -5.90 4.43
N ARG A 116 9.55 -4.80 4.20
CA ARG A 116 10.74 -4.39 4.94
C ARG A 116 10.47 -3.26 5.93
N THR A 117 9.23 -2.78 5.99
CA THR A 117 8.74 -1.81 6.98
C THR A 117 7.82 -2.52 7.95
N LEU A 118 8.22 -2.66 9.20
CA LEU A 118 7.40 -3.32 10.22
C LEU A 118 6.38 -2.34 10.79
N VAL A 119 5.11 -2.72 10.76
CA VAL A 119 4.03 -1.99 11.43
C VAL A 119 3.69 -2.65 12.77
N LEU A 120 3.61 -1.83 13.81
CA LEU A 120 3.21 -2.23 15.15
C LEU A 120 2.06 -1.35 15.63
N ILE A 121 1.24 -1.89 16.51
CA ILE A 121 0.27 -1.14 17.31
C ILE A 121 0.59 -1.39 18.77
N ASP A 122 0.95 -0.31 19.48
CA ASP A 122 1.41 -0.38 20.87
C ASP A 122 2.49 -1.46 21.07
N GLY A 123 3.46 -1.51 20.14
CA GLY A 123 4.58 -2.45 20.17
C GLY A 123 4.24 -3.89 19.80
N ARG A 124 3.04 -4.18 19.27
CA ARG A 124 2.58 -5.52 18.89
C ARG A 124 2.32 -5.63 17.41
N ARG A 125 2.65 -6.78 16.80
CA ARG A 125 2.44 -7.04 15.36
C ARG A 125 0.97 -7.07 15.00
N VAL A 126 0.67 -6.64 13.79
CA VAL A 126 -0.68 -6.68 13.21
C VAL A 126 -0.86 -7.91 12.31
N SER A 127 -2.09 -8.44 12.26
CA SER A 127 -2.44 -9.63 11.45
C SER A 127 -2.74 -9.33 9.98
N SER A 128 -2.79 -8.07 9.58
CA SER A 128 -3.31 -7.61 8.28
C SER A 128 -2.22 -7.23 7.28
N GLU A 129 -1.12 -7.96 7.23
CA GLU A 129 0.00 -7.69 6.29
C GLU A 129 0.48 -6.22 6.32
N ASN A 130 0.54 -5.62 7.51
CA ASN A 130 0.85 -4.21 7.74
C ASN A 130 -0.20 -3.20 7.22
N ASP A 131 -1.44 -3.62 6.96
CA ASP A 131 -2.51 -2.73 6.50
C ASP A 131 -3.03 -1.81 7.61
N LEU A 132 -2.77 -0.51 7.48
CA LEU A 132 -3.18 0.52 8.44
C LEU A 132 -4.66 0.92 8.32
N ASN A 133 -5.42 0.41 7.37
CA ASN A 133 -6.88 0.60 7.30
C ASN A 133 -7.62 -0.03 8.49
N SER A 134 -6.99 -0.97 9.18
CA SER A 134 -7.59 -1.65 10.34
C SER A 134 -7.62 -0.81 11.62
N ILE A 135 -7.09 0.41 11.61
CA ILE A 135 -6.94 1.26 12.81
C ILE A 135 -7.91 2.44 12.72
N PRO A 136 -8.84 2.63 13.68
CA PRO A 136 -9.67 3.82 13.73
C PRO A 136 -8.82 5.05 14.09
N THR A 137 -8.81 6.06 13.24
CA THR A 137 -7.97 7.25 13.39
C THR A 137 -8.34 8.07 14.63
N VAL A 138 -9.60 8.01 15.06
CA VAL A 138 -10.14 8.79 16.17
C VAL A 138 -9.47 8.51 17.53
N LEU A 139 -8.89 7.31 17.70
CA LEU A 139 -8.20 6.86 18.92
C LEU A 139 -6.68 6.78 18.79
N ILE A 140 -6.10 7.32 17.72
CA ILE A 140 -4.65 7.36 17.59
C ILE A 140 -4.10 8.52 18.41
N LYS A 141 -3.13 8.22 19.28
CA LYS A 141 -2.37 9.21 20.06
C LYS A 141 -1.16 9.74 19.29
N SER A 142 -0.39 8.83 18.68
CA SER A 142 0.78 9.15 17.87
C SER A 142 1.18 8.00 16.97
N ALA A 143 2.01 8.29 15.96
CA ALA A 143 2.76 7.29 15.21
C ALA A 143 4.26 7.60 15.33
N ASP A 144 5.03 6.65 15.82
CA ASP A 144 6.48 6.73 15.90
C ASP A 144 7.10 6.00 14.72
N VAL A 145 7.97 6.70 13.99
CA VAL A 145 8.68 6.17 12.82
C VAL A 145 10.16 6.06 13.18
N VAL A 146 10.67 4.85 13.27
CA VAL A 146 12.10 4.55 13.44
C VAL A 146 12.72 4.40 12.06
N THR A 147 13.64 5.28 11.68
CA THR A 147 14.23 5.36 10.34
C THR A 147 15.59 4.66 10.24
N GLY A 148 15.74 3.53 10.84
CA GLY A 148 16.95 2.72 10.81
C GLY A 148 16.65 1.31 11.27
N GLY A 149 17.62 0.40 11.15
CA GLY A 149 17.46 -0.98 11.52
C GLY A 149 17.00 -1.18 12.96
N ALA A 150 15.97 -1.96 13.15
CA ALA A 150 15.33 -2.20 14.43
C ALA A 150 15.04 -3.68 14.70
N SER A 151 15.60 -4.60 13.90
CA SER A 151 15.34 -6.03 14.05
C SER A 151 15.84 -6.61 15.36
N ALA A 152 16.89 -6.06 15.97
CA ALA A 152 17.35 -6.47 17.28
C ALA A 152 16.29 -6.25 18.39
N ALA A 153 15.48 -5.17 18.26
CA ALA A 153 14.37 -4.90 19.18
C ALA A 153 13.07 -5.62 18.77
N TRP A 154 12.74 -5.69 17.48
CA TRP A 154 11.39 -6.03 16.99
C TRP A 154 11.32 -7.27 16.09
N GLY A 155 12.46 -7.88 15.74
CA GLY A 155 12.55 -9.09 14.91
C GLY A 155 12.41 -8.78 13.40
N SER A 156 12.08 -9.82 12.66
CA SER A 156 12.00 -9.82 11.20
C SER A 156 11.06 -8.74 10.64
N GLY A 157 11.45 -8.16 9.49
CA GLY A 157 10.68 -7.15 8.77
C GLY A 157 11.03 -5.70 9.14
N ALA A 158 11.80 -5.47 10.21
CA ALA A 158 12.24 -4.14 10.64
C ALA A 158 13.57 -3.72 9.99
N VAL A 159 13.74 -3.97 8.69
CA VAL A 159 14.96 -3.69 7.91
C VAL A 159 15.05 -2.22 7.54
N ALA A 160 14.03 -1.68 6.88
CA ALA A 160 13.95 -0.25 6.57
C ALA A 160 13.63 0.57 7.82
N GLY A 161 12.93 -0.03 8.76
CA GLY A 161 12.54 0.58 10.01
C GLY A 161 11.21 0.06 10.56
N VAL A 162 10.65 0.80 11.52
CA VAL A 162 9.41 0.46 12.21
C VAL A 162 8.47 1.65 12.24
N VAL A 163 7.19 1.39 12.02
CA VAL A 163 6.10 2.32 12.31
C VAL A 163 5.29 1.75 13.46
N ASN A 164 5.29 2.43 14.59
CA ASN A 164 4.51 2.03 15.76
C ASN A 164 3.39 3.04 16.00
N VAL A 165 2.14 2.61 15.85
CA VAL A 165 0.95 3.41 16.13
C VAL A 165 0.55 3.22 17.58
N SER A 166 0.57 4.30 18.36
CA SER A 166 0.16 4.31 19.76
C SER A 166 -1.30 4.74 19.87
N LEU A 167 -2.09 3.98 20.63
CA LEU A 167 -3.50 4.22 20.84
C LEU A 167 -3.74 5.01 22.14
N ASP A 168 -4.77 5.86 22.15
CA ASP A 168 -5.18 6.61 23.34
C ASP A 168 -6.12 5.78 24.23
N ARG A 169 -5.52 4.87 25.00
CA ARG A 169 -6.24 4.04 25.97
C ARG A 169 -6.69 4.77 27.22
N LYS A 170 -6.26 6.04 27.40
CA LYS A 170 -6.63 6.90 28.53
C LYS A 170 -7.64 7.97 28.13
N PHE A 171 -8.18 7.90 26.90
CA PHE A 171 -9.20 8.83 26.43
C PHE A 171 -10.38 8.89 27.41
N GLU A 172 -10.76 10.09 27.87
CA GLU A 172 -11.90 10.34 28.75
C GLU A 172 -12.89 11.31 28.08
N GLY A 173 -14.19 11.09 28.35
CA GLY A 173 -15.26 11.86 27.73
C GLY A 173 -15.71 11.28 26.40
N GLY A 174 -16.36 12.09 25.57
CA GLY A 174 -16.85 11.73 24.25
C GLY A 174 -16.27 12.60 23.15
N LYS A 175 -16.10 12.02 21.96
CA LYS A 175 -15.77 12.72 20.74
C LYS A 175 -16.62 12.16 19.60
N LEU A 176 -17.23 13.06 18.82
CA LEU A 176 -17.94 12.73 17.58
C LEU A 176 -17.41 13.62 16.47
N GLY A 177 -17.33 13.10 15.25
CA GLY A 177 -16.92 13.85 14.08
C GLY A 177 -17.67 13.45 12.83
N ALA A 178 -17.89 14.42 11.94
CA ALA A 178 -18.42 14.23 10.60
C ALA A 178 -17.64 15.09 9.62
N GLU A 179 -17.34 14.54 8.44
CA GLU A 179 -16.57 15.17 7.39
C GLU A 179 -17.16 14.88 6.02
N TYR A 180 -17.13 15.85 5.14
CA TYR A 180 -17.45 15.73 3.73
C TYR A 180 -16.31 16.30 2.90
N GLY A 181 -15.97 15.62 1.82
CA GLY A 181 -14.90 16.04 0.90
C GLY A 181 -15.29 15.84 -0.56
N ILE A 182 -14.74 16.68 -1.43
CA ILE A 182 -14.97 16.65 -2.88
C ILE A 182 -13.79 17.27 -3.64
N SER A 183 -13.52 16.77 -4.86
CA SER A 183 -12.50 17.35 -5.75
C SER A 183 -12.99 18.58 -6.52
N SER A 184 -12.06 19.31 -7.13
CA SER A 184 -12.38 20.43 -8.05
C SER A 184 -13.02 19.98 -9.37
N PHE A 185 -13.07 18.66 -9.62
CA PHE A 185 -13.71 18.05 -10.78
C PHE A 185 -15.13 17.52 -10.48
N ASP A 186 -15.71 17.91 -9.32
CA ASP A 186 -17.02 17.45 -8.85
C ASP A 186 -17.14 15.91 -8.76
N ASP A 187 -16.04 15.23 -8.37
CA ASP A 187 -15.95 13.80 -8.15
C ASP A 187 -15.13 13.48 -6.90
N ALA A 188 -14.82 12.19 -6.67
CA ALA A 188 -14.11 11.71 -5.48
C ALA A 188 -14.82 12.11 -4.18
N GLU A 189 -16.15 12.15 -4.18
CA GLU A 189 -16.92 12.44 -2.98
C GLU A 189 -16.50 11.50 -1.83
N GLN A 190 -16.32 12.09 -0.65
CA GLN A 190 -15.98 11.34 0.56
C GLN A 190 -16.87 11.79 1.71
N VAL A 191 -17.38 10.80 2.45
CA VAL A 191 -18.05 11.02 3.73
C VAL A 191 -17.32 10.22 4.79
N ARG A 192 -17.05 10.87 5.93
CA ARG A 192 -16.45 10.21 7.10
C ARG A 192 -17.23 10.55 8.37
N PHE A 193 -17.49 9.53 9.18
CA PHE A 193 -18.00 9.67 10.52
C PHE A 193 -17.04 9.00 11.50
N GLU A 194 -16.77 9.66 12.61
CA GLU A 194 -15.93 9.13 13.67
C GLU A 194 -16.56 9.34 15.05
N GLY A 195 -16.27 8.43 15.97
CA GLY A 195 -16.71 8.58 17.35
C GLY A 195 -15.84 7.81 18.33
N ALA A 196 -15.65 8.37 19.51
CA ALA A 196 -14.96 7.72 20.61
C ALA A 196 -15.61 8.09 21.94
N TYR A 197 -15.58 7.15 22.89
CA TYR A 197 -16.02 7.37 24.27
C TYR A 197 -15.09 6.63 25.22
N GLY A 198 -14.67 7.32 26.28
CA GLY A 198 -13.85 6.74 27.32
C GLY A 198 -14.31 7.12 28.70
N ARG A 199 -14.26 6.18 29.65
CA ARG A 199 -14.71 6.39 31.03
C ARG A 199 -14.00 5.47 32.02
N ARG A 200 -13.68 6.04 33.19
CA ARG A 200 -13.28 5.22 34.35
C ARG A 200 -14.48 4.49 34.93
N VAL A 201 -14.28 3.25 35.30
CA VAL A 201 -15.26 2.32 35.87
C VAL A 201 -14.64 1.61 37.07
N LEU A 202 -15.47 0.84 37.82
CA LEU A 202 -14.99 0.02 38.94
C LEU A 202 -14.21 0.83 39.99
N ASP A 203 -14.83 1.93 40.49
CA ASP A 203 -14.22 2.84 41.48
C ASP A 203 -12.88 3.43 41.05
N GLY A 204 -12.71 3.67 39.71
CA GLY A 204 -11.51 4.28 39.13
C GLY A 204 -10.39 3.29 38.82
N ARG A 205 -10.49 2.03 39.20
CA ARG A 205 -9.52 0.97 38.90
C ARG A 205 -9.65 0.41 37.49
N GLY A 206 -10.80 0.54 36.86
CA GLY A 206 -11.04 0.15 35.48
C GLY A 206 -11.16 1.35 34.56
N HIS A 207 -10.76 1.19 33.31
CA HIS A 207 -10.98 2.18 32.25
C HIS A 207 -11.45 1.48 30.98
N VAL A 208 -12.50 1.99 30.38
CA VAL A 208 -13.06 1.51 29.12
C VAL A 208 -12.92 2.61 28.08
N VAL A 209 -12.41 2.27 26.90
CA VAL A 209 -12.39 3.12 25.72
C VAL A 209 -13.00 2.36 24.56
N ILE A 210 -13.93 2.98 23.85
CA ILE A 210 -14.52 2.45 22.62
C ILE A 210 -14.48 3.56 21.57
N GLY A 211 -14.07 3.22 20.37
CA GLY A 211 -14.11 4.17 19.26
C GLY A 211 -14.17 3.48 17.93
N GLY A 212 -14.57 4.24 16.93
CA GLY A 212 -14.65 3.75 15.57
C GLY A 212 -14.84 4.85 14.56
N GLU A 213 -14.69 4.49 13.31
CA GLU A 213 -14.91 5.35 12.15
C GLU A 213 -15.58 4.59 11.02
N TYR A 214 -16.31 5.31 10.19
CA TYR A 214 -16.82 4.89 8.91
C TYR A 214 -16.35 5.87 7.84
N LEU A 215 -15.93 5.36 6.70
CA LEU A 215 -15.49 6.12 5.53
C LEU A 215 -16.13 5.53 4.30
N ASP A 216 -16.64 6.40 3.44
CA ASP A 216 -17.10 6.10 2.10
C ASP A 216 -16.46 7.09 1.13
N ASN A 217 -15.71 6.60 0.16
CA ASN A 217 -15.02 7.40 -0.86
C ASN A 217 -15.32 6.81 -2.24
N GLU A 218 -15.87 7.62 -3.13
CA GLU A 218 -16.30 7.18 -4.48
C GLU A 218 -15.13 7.02 -5.47
N GLY A 219 -13.91 7.43 -5.09
CA GLY A 219 -12.74 7.39 -5.97
C GLY A 219 -12.86 8.31 -7.19
N VAL A 220 -12.08 8.02 -8.23
CA VAL A 220 -12.11 8.73 -9.53
C VAL A 220 -12.24 7.73 -10.67
N ILE A 221 -13.35 7.75 -11.38
CA ILE A 221 -13.68 6.88 -12.52
C ILE A 221 -14.40 7.68 -13.60
N PRO A 222 -14.02 7.58 -14.88
CA PRO A 222 -12.87 6.84 -15.42
C PRO A 222 -11.56 7.60 -15.27
N ARG A 223 -10.45 6.92 -15.48
CA ARG A 223 -9.11 7.52 -15.49
C ARG A 223 -8.98 8.61 -16.55
N ALA A 224 -9.62 8.43 -17.70
CA ALA A 224 -9.67 9.41 -18.79
C ALA A 224 -10.30 10.76 -18.40
N SER A 225 -10.94 10.87 -17.21
CA SER A 225 -11.48 12.14 -16.70
C SER A 225 -10.37 13.17 -16.36
N ARG A 226 -9.12 12.73 -16.26
CA ARG A 226 -7.97 13.60 -15.96
C ARG A 226 -7.06 13.75 -17.19
N PRO A 227 -6.96 14.95 -17.78
CA PRO A 227 -6.30 15.16 -19.08
C PRO A 227 -4.80 14.85 -19.05
N ASN A 228 -4.11 15.09 -17.93
CA ASN A 228 -2.67 14.89 -17.84
C ASN A 228 -2.28 13.44 -17.50
N VAL A 229 -3.24 12.58 -17.16
CA VAL A 229 -2.98 11.20 -16.74
C VAL A 229 -3.71 10.19 -17.60
N GLY A 230 -4.98 10.47 -17.94
CA GLY A 230 -5.81 9.55 -18.71
C GLY A 230 -5.37 9.47 -20.18
N ARG A 231 -5.41 8.27 -20.75
CA ARG A 231 -5.01 7.96 -22.15
C ARG A 231 -3.55 8.31 -22.49
N TRP A 232 -2.72 8.71 -21.53
CA TRP A 232 -1.27 8.83 -21.70
C TRP A 232 -0.62 7.46 -21.63
N SER A 233 0.28 7.18 -22.53
CA SER A 233 1.06 5.94 -22.49
C SER A 233 2.45 6.12 -23.06
N GLN A 234 3.34 5.24 -22.61
CA GLN A 234 4.68 5.11 -23.11
C GLN A 234 4.67 4.18 -24.32
N VAL A 235 4.96 4.71 -25.51
CA VAL A 235 5.00 3.93 -26.75
C VAL A 235 6.42 3.93 -27.32
N SER A 236 6.78 2.88 -28.07
CA SER A 236 8.04 2.87 -28.82
C SER A 236 8.05 4.03 -29.82
N THR A 237 9.21 4.61 -30.10
CA THR A 237 9.35 5.63 -31.17
C THR A 237 9.10 5.05 -32.57
N GLY A 238 9.18 3.74 -32.73
CA GLY A 238 8.95 3.02 -33.99
C GLY A 238 10.08 3.20 -35.05
N ASP A 239 11.19 3.82 -34.66
CA ASP A 239 12.33 4.11 -35.53
C ASP A 239 13.44 3.02 -35.46
N GLY A 240 13.19 1.94 -34.72
CA GLY A 240 14.15 0.83 -34.57
C GLY A 240 15.26 1.10 -33.55
N THR A 241 15.28 2.26 -32.88
CA THR A 241 16.31 2.59 -31.87
C THR A 241 16.08 1.90 -30.53
N GLY A 242 14.86 1.36 -30.28
CA GLY A 242 14.44 0.82 -28.98
C GLY A 242 14.08 1.90 -27.95
N ASN A 243 13.99 3.16 -28.37
CA ASN A 243 13.57 4.26 -27.54
C ASN A 243 12.05 4.28 -27.36
N PHE A 244 11.61 4.92 -26.29
CA PHE A 244 10.20 5.18 -25.99
C PHE A 244 9.91 6.68 -25.96
N ILE A 245 8.62 7.03 -26.02
CA ILE A 245 8.12 8.39 -25.86
C ILE A 245 6.78 8.37 -25.12
N ASN A 246 6.58 9.28 -24.18
CA ASN A 246 5.27 9.49 -23.54
C ASN A 246 4.42 10.38 -24.46
N VAL A 247 3.24 9.90 -24.82
CA VAL A 247 2.31 10.62 -25.68
C VAL A 247 0.87 10.48 -25.17
N PRO A 248 0.02 11.50 -25.39
CA PRO A 248 -1.40 11.42 -25.06
C PRO A 248 -2.18 10.60 -26.09
N ASP A 249 -3.44 10.37 -25.75
CA ASP A 249 -4.46 9.82 -26.64
C ASP A 249 -4.09 8.49 -27.29
N VAL A 250 -3.59 7.56 -26.43
CA VAL A 250 -3.17 6.23 -26.87
C VAL A 250 -4.29 5.22 -26.69
N GLY A 251 -4.60 4.50 -27.78
CA GLY A 251 -5.51 3.37 -27.81
C GLY A 251 -4.90 2.17 -28.56
N PHE A 252 -5.66 1.12 -28.74
CA PHE A 252 -5.25 -0.06 -29.51
C PHE A 252 -5.41 0.16 -31.01
N SER A 253 -4.36 -0.13 -31.80
CA SER A 253 -4.43 -0.09 -33.28
C SER A 253 -4.94 -1.41 -33.88
N ASN A 254 -5.13 -2.43 -33.08
CA ASN A 254 -5.46 -3.79 -33.52
C ASN A 254 -6.75 -4.32 -32.92
N ALA A 255 -7.59 -3.45 -32.38
CA ALA A 255 -8.93 -3.74 -31.88
C ALA A 255 -9.82 -2.52 -32.01
N ALA A 256 -11.14 -2.71 -32.13
CA ALA A 256 -12.15 -1.66 -32.06
C ALA A 256 -13.35 -2.09 -31.21
N TYR A 257 -14.10 -1.12 -30.70
CA TYR A 257 -15.43 -1.38 -30.16
C TYR A 257 -16.30 -1.96 -31.30
N GLY A 258 -16.92 -3.12 -31.08
CA GLY A 258 -17.72 -3.79 -32.11
C GLY A 258 -16.92 -4.60 -33.16
N GLY A 259 -15.58 -4.50 -33.19
CA GLY A 259 -14.70 -5.32 -34.01
C GLY A 259 -14.02 -4.58 -35.18
N LEU A 260 -12.76 -4.91 -35.40
CA LEU A 260 -11.88 -4.44 -36.49
C LEU A 260 -11.32 -5.62 -37.24
N ILE A 261 -11.53 -5.63 -38.57
CA ILE A 261 -11.01 -6.70 -39.46
C ILE A 261 -9.50 -6.46 -39.64
N MET A 262 -8.69 -7.47 -39.29
CA MET A 262 -7.22 -7.37 -39.27
C MET A 262 -6.54 -8.13 -40.43
N SER A 263 -7.29 -8.94 -41.19
CA SER A 263 -6.75 -9.68 -42.33
C SER A 263 -7.69 -9.67 -43.55
N GLY A 264 -7.16 -10.08 -44.70
CA GLY A 264 -7.93 -10.25 -45.93
C GLY A 264 -8.27 -8.93 -46.63
N VAL A 265 -9.19 -9.03 -47.60
CA VAL A 265 -9.57 -7.91 -48.52
C VAL A 265 -10.27 -6.77 -47.79
N LEU A 266 -10.83 -7.02 -46.60
CA LEU A 266 -11.51 -6.04 -45.76
C LEU A 266 -10.64 -5.52 -44.59
N LYS A 267 -9.34 -5.79 -44.58
CA LYS A 267 -8.46 -5.32 -43.56
C LYS A 267 -8.59 -3.81 -43.37
N GLY A 268 -8.73 -3.36 -42.11
CA GLY A 268 -8.88 -1.96 -41.74
C GLY A 268 -10.33 -1.45 -41.71
N LYS A 269 -11.31 -2.32 -41.99
CA LYS A 269 -12.72 -2.01 -41.79
C LYS A 269 -13.16 -2.37 -40.39
N ALA A 270 -13.87 -1.47 -39.72
CA ALA A 270 -14.51 -1.67 -38.40
C ALA A 270 -16.03 -1.81 -38.59
N PHE A 271 -16.69 -2.43 -37.61
CA PHE A 271 -18.13 -2.58 -37.60
C PHE A 271 -18.82 -1.43 -36.85
N ASN A 272 -19.85 -0.84 -37.44
CA ASN A 272 -20.82 0.01 -36.79
C ASN A 272 -21.72 -0.83 -35.86
N PRO A 273 -22.51 -0.23 -34.92
CA PRO A 273 -23.44 -0.97 -34.08
C PRO A 273 -24.47 -1.79 -34.84
N ASP A 274 -24.85 -1.39 -36.05
CA ASP A 274 -25.79 -2.12 -36.93
C ASP A 274 -25.12 -3.23 -37.76
N GLY A 275 -23.81 -3.46 -37.56
CA GLY A 275 -23.03 -4.46 -38.31
C GLY A 275 -22.55 -3.99 -39.68
N SER A 276 -22.85 -2.77 -40.11
CA SER A 276 -22.31 -2.20 -41.35
C SER A 276 -20.82 -1.86 -41.20
N LEU A 277 -20.11 -1.82 -42.35
CA LEU A 277 -18.69 -1.54 -42.38
C LEU A 277 -18.39 -0.03 -42.49
N ARG A 278 -17.34 0.43 -41.82
CA ARG A 278 -16.72 1.76 -41.96
C ARG A 278 -15.20 1.62 -41.98
N ASP A 279 -14.53 2.64 -42.44
CA ASP A 279 -13.07 2.72 -42.27
C ASP A 279 -12.72 2.99 -40.80
N PHE A 280 -11.67 2.35 -40.33
CA PHE A 280 -11.15 2.57 -38.97
C PHE A 280 -10.08 3.68 -39.00
N ASP A 281 -10.23 4.67 -38.13
CA ASP A 281 -9.23 5.70 -37.97
C ASP A 281 -8.10 5.23 -37.05
N TYR A 282 -6.99 4.90 -37.64
CA TYR A 282 -5.82 4.43 -36.91
C TYR A 282 -5.04 5.53 -36.21
N GLY A 283 -5.25 6.81 -36.55
CA GLY A 283 -4.30 7.86 -36.19
C GLY A 283 -2.87 7.46 -36.61
N LYS A 284 -1.89 7.80 -35.79
CA LYS A 284 -0.50 7.35 -36.00
C LYS A 284 -0.29 5.99 -35.33
N VAL A 285 -0.04 4.97 -36.15
CA VAL A 285 0.22 3.61 -35.63
C VAL A 285 1.69 3.47 -35.20
N VAL A 286 1.91 2.99 -33.97
CA VAL A 286 3.24 2.63 -33.43
C VAL A 286 3.12 1.26 -32.77
N GLY A 287 3.68 0.23 -33.39
CA GLY A 287 3.52 -1.16 -32.95
C GLY A 287 2.04 -1.56 -32.92
N THR A 288 1.51 -1.87 -31.76
CA THR A 288 0.10 -2.19 -31.50
C THR A 288 -0.69 -1.02 -30.91
N SER A 289 -0.11 0.17 -30.89
CA SER A 289 -0.73 1.40 -30.36
C SER A 289 -1.22 2.29 -31.51
N SER A 290 -2.34 2.95 -31.27
CA SER A 290 -2.96 4.02 -32.07
C SER A 290 -2.80 5.31 -31.27
N VAL A 291 -2.19 6.34 -31.84
CA VAL A 291 -2.02 7.64 -31.22
C VAL A 291 -2.88 8.65 -31.96
N GLY A 292 -3.84 9.27 -31.29
CA GLY A 292 -4.79 10.21 -31.87
C GLY A 292 -5.83 9.56 -32.79
N GLY A 293 -6.02 8.23 -32.72
CA GLY A 293 -7.03 7.49 -33.47
C GLY A 293 -8.24 7.08 -32.60
N GLU A 294 -9.17 6.33 -33.21
CA GLU A 294 -10.38 5.85 -32.52
C GLU A 294 -10.19 4.54 -31.73
N GLY A 295 -8.94 4.10 -31.52
CA GLY A 295 -8.63 2.88 -30.79
C GLY A 295 -9.13 2.92 -29.35
N PRO A 296 -9.75 1.82 -28.87
CA PRO A 296 -10.18 1.73 -27.46
C PRO A 296 -9.00 1.80 -26.52
N SER A 297 -9.23 2.35 -25.33
CA SER A 297 -8.26 2.39 -24.24
C SER A 297 -8.86 1.83 -22.94
N ASN A 298 -8.06 1.17 -22.14
CA ASN A 298 -8.48 0.77 -20.79
C ASN A 298 -8.76 1.98 -19.89
N ASP A 299 -8.17 3.13 -20.19
CA ASP A 299 -8.35 4.36 -19.42
C ASP A 299 -9.77 4.93 -19.53
N ASP A 300 -10.53 4.51 -20.54
CA ASP A 300 -11.93 4.91 -20.72
C ASP A 300 -12.87 4.31 -19.65
N ILE A 301 -12.41 3.28 -18.91
CA ILE A 301 -13.23 2.52 -17.97
C ILE A 301 -12.55 2.31 -16.60
N SER A 302 -11.23 2.21 -16.56
CA SER A 302 -10.51 1.88 -15.32
C SER A 302 -10.48 3.06 -14.36
N PRO A 303 -10.47 2.83 -13.03
CA PRO A 303 -10.33 3.89 -12.06
C PRO A 303 -8.94 4.49 -12.07
N LEU A 304 -8.86 5.79 -11.82
CA LEU A 304 -7.64 6.49 -11.48
C LEU A 304 -7.34 6.34 -9.98
N VAL A 305 -8.38 6.47 -9.17
CA VAL A 305 -8.37 6.23 -7.72
C VAL A 305 -9.51 5.28 -7.40
N THR A 306 -9.19 4.18 -6.74
CA THR A 306 -10.17 3.12 -6.43
C THR A 306 -11.18 3.59 -5.38
N PRO A 307 -12.48 3.41 -5.62
CA PRO A 307 -13.51 3.62 -4.59
C PRO A 307 -13.29 2.72 -3.38
N GLN A 308 -13.62 3.21 -2.20
CA GLN A 308 -13.40 2.49 -0.95
C GLN A 308 -14.49 2.81 0.08
N GLN A 309 -15.10 1.78 0.63
CA GLN A 309 -15.90 1.86 1.84
C GLN A 309 -15.22 1.09 2.96
N ARG A 310 -15.17 1.66 4.18
CA ARG A 310 -14.66 0.92 5.34
C ARG A 310 -15.26 1.39 6.65
N TYR A 311 -15.27 0.48 7.61
CA TYR A 311 -15.34 0.86 9.01
C TYR A 311 -14.23 0.20 9.80
N ALA A 312 -13.78 0.87 10.86
CA ALA A 312 -12.80 0.35 11.79
C ALA A 312 -13.25 0.69 13.22
N THR A 313 -13.14 -0.27 14.13
CA THR A 313 -13.56 -0.14 15.52
C THR A 313 -12.49 -0.66 16.46
N LEU A 314 -12.42 -0.09 17.66
CA LEU A 314 -11.55 -0.52 18.75
C LEU A 314 -12.34 -0.47 20.05
N ALA A 315 -12.23 -1.52 20.85
CA ALA A 315 -12.62 -1.52 22.26
C ALA A 315 -11.41 -1.91 23.12
N SER A 316 -11.13 -1.12 24.15
CA SER A 316 -10.04 -1.35 25.09
C SER A 316 -10.57 -1.29 26.51
N PHE A 317 -10.19 -2.27 27.32
CA PHE A 317 -10.45 -2.33 28.75
C PHE A 317 -9.13 -2.49 29.50
N THR A 318 -8.84 -1.60 30.41
CA THR A 318 -7.72 -1.71 31.34
C THR A 318 -8.25 -1.85 32.77
N TYR A 319 -7.57 -2.64 33.58
CA TYR A 319 -7.95 -2.83 34.99
C TYR A 319 -6.69 -2.96 35.87
N ASP A 320 -6.57 -2.07 36.84
CA ASP A 320 -5.52 -2.12 37.84
C ASP A 320 -5.90 -3.17 38.91
N ILE A 321 -5.38 -4.41 38.76
CA ILE A 321 -5.59 -5.51 39.69
C ILE A 321 -5.00 -5.15 41.05
N GLN A 322 -3.83 -4.55 41.03
CA GLN A 322 -3.11 -3.93 42.13
C GLN A 322 -2.43 -2.65 41.64
N ASP A 323 -1.92 -1.83 42.55
CA ASP A 323 -1.24 -0.57 42.18
C ASP A 323 -0.05 -0.81 41.24
N ASN A 324 0.55 -2.00 41.33
CA ASN A 324 1.71 -2.43 40.54
C ASN A 324 1.39 -3.55 39.52
N LEU A 325 0.12 -3.85 39.27
CA LEU A 325 -0.28 -4.91 38.34
C LEU A 325 -1.53 -4.50 37.55
N ARG A 326 -1.38 -4.36 36.26
CA ARG A 326 -2.43 -3.98 35.31
C ARG A 326 -2.75 -5.10 34.32
N PHE A 327 -4.03 -5.30 34.11
CA PHE A 327 -4.57 -6.09 33.02
C PHE A 327 -5.08 -5.20 31.89
N THR A 328 -4.84 -5.59 30.65
CA THR A 328 -5.36 -4.91 29.45
C THR A 328 -5.98 -5.93 28.51
N ALA A 329 -7.16 -5.61 27.97
CA ALA A 329 -7.82 -6.39 26.94
C ALA A 329 -8.26 -5.45 25.80
N ASP A 330 -7.78 -5.70 24.60
CA ASP A 330 -8.10 -4.93 23.40
C ASP A 330 -8.76 -5.85 22.37
N VAL A 331 -9.76 -5.31 21.65
CA VAL A 331 -10.34 -5.93 20.47
C VAL A 331 -10.44 -4.88 19.38
N ARG A 332 -9.88 -5.18 18.20
CA ARG A 332 -10.04 -4.40 16.98
C ARG A 332 -10.80 -5.19 15.96
N HIS A 333 -11.70 -4.52 15.25
CA HIS A 333 -12.39 -5.08 14.12
C HIS A 333 -12.55 -4.04 13.03
N SER A 334 -12.22 -4.41 11.80
CA SER A 334 -12.41 -3.57 10.63
C SER A 334 -12.93 -4.37 9.46
N LYS A 335 -13.71 -3.71 8.62
CA LYS A 335 -14.13 -4.27 7.34
C LYS A 335 -14.04 -3.20 6.27
N MET A 336 -13.52 -3.60 5.12
CA MET A 336 -13.35 -2.74 3.97
C MET A 336 -13.89 -3.43 2.73
N TRP A 337 -14.56 -2.65 1.90
CA TRP A 337 -14.99 -3.03 0.56
C TRP A 337 -14.38 -2.08 -0.44
N ASN A 338 -13.92 -2.60 -1.53
CA ASN A 338 -13.55 -1.82 -2.69
C ASN A 338 -13.81 -2.59 -3.97
N THR A 339 -14.19 -1.87 -5.01
CA THR A 339 -14.44 -2.42 -6.34
C THR A 339 -13.66 -1.62 -7.35
N TYR A 340 -13.01 -2.29 -8.28
CA TYR A 340 -12.48 -1.61 -9.45
C TYR A 340 -12.78 -2.38 -10.74
N THR A 341 -12.85 -1.66 -11.84
CA THR A 341 -13.04 -2.26 -13.17
C THR A 341 -11.68 -2.71 -13.70
N TRP A 342 -11.58 -4.00 -14.01
CA TRP A 342 -10.39 -4.58 -14.65
C TRP A 342 -10.26 -4.09 -16.11
N PHE A 343 -9.17 -4.47 -16.74
CA PHE A 343 -9.03 -4.26 -18.17
C PHE A 343 -10.17 -4.93 -18.92
N GLY A 344 -10.79 -4.23 -19.88
CA GLY A 344 -11.78 -4.84 -20.75
C GLY A 344 -11.18 -6.05 -21.48
N ASP A 345 -11.90 -7.17 -21.49
CA ASP A 345 -11.46 -8.32 -22.28
C ASP A 345 -11.39 -7.93 -23.75
N HIS A 346 -10.37 -8.38 -24.46
CA HIS A 346 -10.16 -7.99 -25.85
C HIS A 346 -9.39 -9.04 -26.65
N ASP A 347 -9.69 -9.08 -27.92
CA ASP A 347 -8.97 -9.80 -28.95
C ASP A 347 -8.18 -8.78 -29.76
N ARG A 348 -6.87 -8.99 -29.92
CA ARG A 348 -5.96 -8.05 -30.59
C ARG A 348 -5.60 -8.54 -32.00
N GLY A 349 -6.61 -8.74 -32.85
CA GLY A 349 -6.43 -9.26 -34.21
C GLY A 349 -6.23 -10.76 -34.30
N ASN A 350 -6.47 -11.48 -33.22
CA ASN A 350 -6.28 -12.93 -33.10
C ASN A 350 -7.60 -13.73 -33.09
N LEU A 351 -8.77 -13.08 -33.13
CA LEU A 351 -10.07 -13.73 -33.20
C LEU A 351 -10.31 -14.21 -34.60
N ILE A 352 -10.38 -15.53 -34.78
CA ILE A 352 -10.62 -16.14 -36.10
C ILE A 352 -12.12 -16.24 -36.35
N VAL A 353 -12.57 -15.62 -37.42
CA VAL A 353 -13.96 -15.69 -37.88
C VAL A 353 -14.00 -16.50 -39.19
N LYS A 354 -14.82 -17.55 -39.24
CA LYS A 354 -15.03 -18.40 -40.41
C LYS A 354 -16.05 -17.78 -41.36
N ARG A 355 -15.90 -18.04 -42.68
CA ARG A 355 -16.83 -17.54 -43.71
C ARG A 355 -18.29 -17.96 -43.49
N ASP A 356 -18.51 -19.13 -42.91
CA ASP A 356 -19.84 -19.70 -42.62
C ASP A 356 -20.39 -19.32 -41.23
N ASN A 357 -19.77 -18.32 -40.56
CA ASN A 357 -20.29 -17.85 -39.28
C ASN A 357 -21.71 -17.31 -39.42
N ALA A 358 -22.62 -17.78 -38.54
CA ALA A 358 -24.04 -17.50 -38.59
C ALA A 358 -24.43 -16.02 -38.57
N PHE A 359 -23.60 -15.18 -37.94
CA PHE A 359 -23.81 -13.74 -37.74
C PHE A 359 -23.00 -12.88 -38.73
N LEU A 360 -22.19 -13.50 -39.58
CA LEU A 360 -21.33 -12.75 -40.50
C LEU A 360 -22.19 -11.87 -41.44
N PRO A 361 -21.99 -10.51 -41.42
CA PRO A 361 -22.79 -9.65 -42.29
C PRO A 361 -22.65 -10.02 -43.78
N GLY A 362 -23.76 -10.04 -44.52
CA GLY A 362 -23.80 -10.50 -45.91
C GLY A 362 -22.79 -9.83 -46.83
N ALA A 363 -22.55 -8.51 -46.63
CA ALA A 363 -21.55 -7.77 -47.39
C ALA A 363 -20.11 -8.27 -47.13
N VAL A 364 -19.80 -8.65 -45.89
CA VAL A 364 -18.49 -9.21 -45.52
C VAL A 364 -18.33 -10.58 -46.18
N GLY A 365 -19.33 -11.44 -46.05
CA GLY A 365 -19.34 -12.75 -46.67
C GLY A 365 -19.17 -12.69 -48.18
N ALA A 366 -19.87 -11.79 -48.87
CA ALA A 366 -19.73 -11.61 -50.33
C ALA A 366 -18.32 -11.14 -50.75
N ALA A 367 -17.70 -10.26 -49.95
CA ALA A 367 -16.33 -9.84 -50.22
C ALA A 367 -15.32 -10.99 -50.01
N MET A 368 -15.49 -11.79 -48.97
CA MET A 368 -14.68 -12.99 -48.76
C MET A 368 -14.80 -14.00 -49.88
N ASP A 369 -16.03 -14.26 -50.33
CA ASP A 369 -16.27 -15.17 -51.48
C ASP A 369 -15.58 -14.69 -52.74
N ALA A 370 -15.69 -13.41 -53.06
CA ALA A 370 -15.05 -12.80 -54.23
C ALA A 370 -13.52 -12.91 -54.20
N ALA A 371 -12.95 -12.94 -52.97
CA ALA A 371 -11.52 -13.07 -52.75
C ALA A 371 -11.04 -14.51 -52.54
N GLY A 372 -11.96 -15.47 -52.40
CA GLY A 372 -11.63 -16.86 -52.10
C GLY A 372 -11.17 -17.07 -50.65
N GLU A 373 -11.57 -16.20 -49.72
CA GLU A 373 -11.17 -16.25 -48.32
C GLU A 373 -12.16 -17.10 -47.52
N THR A 374 -11.65 -18.04 -46.72
CA THR A 374 -12.45 -18.92 -45.86
C THR A 374 -12.49 -18.46 -44.40
N THR A 375 -11.56 -17.59 -44.01
CA THR A 375 -11.44 -17.01 -42.66
C THR A 375 -10.97 -15.58 -42.75
N LEU A 376 -11.30 -14.78 -41.74
CA LEU A 376 -10.67 -13.52 -41.46
C LEU A 376 -10.24 -13.48 -39.99
N THR A 377 -9.32 -12.59 -39.64
CA THR A 377 -9.01 -12.29 -38.25
C THR A 377 -9.60 -10.93 -37.83
N MET A 378 -10.02 -10.84 -36.59
CA MET A 378 -10.64 -9.65 -36.02
C MET A 378 -10.03 -9.29 -34.67
N GLY A 379 -9.91 -8.00 -34.41
CA GLY A 379 -9.62 -7.47 -33.08
C GLY A 379 -10.86 -6.79 -32.52
N ARG A 380 -11.25 -7.13 -31.30
CA ARG A 380 -12.45 -6.62 -30.66
C ARG A 380 -12.20 -6.28 -29.20
N PHE A 381 -12.59 -5.09 -28.79
CA PHE A 381 -12.67 -4.70 -27.39
C PHE A 381 -14.08 -5.04 -26.87
N ASN A 382 -14.17 -6.03 -25.99
CA ASN A 382 -15.41 -6.72 -25.64
C ASN A 382 -16.22 -6.00 -24.54
N SER A 383 -16.30 -4.66 -24.59
CA SER A 383 -16.95 -3.83 -23.57
C SER A 383 -18.44 -4.07 -23.39
N ASP A 384 -19.12 -4.62 -24.39
CA ASP A 384 -20.54 -4.95 -24.39
C ASP A 384 -20.84 -6.42 -23.99
N ILE A 385 -19.81 -7.20 -23.71
CA ILE A 385 -19.96 -8.52 -23.11
C ILE A 385 -20.01 -8.36 -21.59
N ASN A 386 -18.97 -7.84 -21.01
CA ASN A 386 -18.94 -7.35 -19.65
C ASN A 386 -17.67 -6.54 -19.40
N PHE A 387 -17.74 -5.58 -18.47
CA PHE A 387 -16.54 -5.05 -17.84
C PHE A 387 -16.30 -5.85 -16.56
N PRO A 388 -15.27 -6.73 -16.54
CA PRO A 388 -14.98 -7.48 -15.34
C PRO A 388 -14.70 -6.51 -14.20
N THR A 389 -15.43 -6.64 -13.11
CA THR A 389 -15.11 -5.94 -11.86
C THR A 389 -14.34 -6.87 -10.94
N ILE A 390 -13.53 -6.29 -10.07
CA ILE A 390 -12.87 -7.00 -8.99
C ILE A 390 -13.40 -6.41 -7.70
N ASP A 391 -14.14 -7.23 -6.98
CA ASP A 391 -14.77 -6.87 -5.72
C ASP A 391 -13.96 -7.48 -4.57
N PHE A 392 -13.46 -6.63 -3.68
CA PHE A 392 -12.72 -7.04 -2.49
C PHE A 392 -13.56 -6.83 -1.24
N GLU A 393 -13.54 -7.82 -0.39
CA GLU A 393 -13.97 -7.70 0.99
C GLU A 393 -12.81 -8.10 1.90
N ARG A 394 -12.31 -7.15 2.71
CA ARG A 394 -11.24 -7.38 3.67
C ARG A 394 -11.76 -7.19 5.08
N VAL A 395 -11.56 -8.21 5.91
CA VAL A 395 -11.99 -8.19 7.30
C VAL A 395 -10.79 -8.48 8.19
N THR A 396 -10.47 -7.58 9.12
CA THR A 396 -9.44 -7.79 10.13
C THR A 396 -10.07 -7.83 11.50
N THR A 397 -9.79 -8.87 12.27
CA THR A 397 -10.14 -8.96 13.69
C THR A 397 -8.90 -9.32 14.48
N GLN A 398 -8.59 -8.56 15.52
CA GLN A 398 -7.48 -8.88 16.41
C GLN A 398 -7.86 -8.62 17.86
N ALA A 399 -7.63 -9.62 18.71
CA ALA A 399 -7.80 -9.55 20.16
C ALA A 399 -6.43 -9.68 20.86
N THR A 400 -6.21 -8.86 21.88
CA THR A 400 -4.98 -8.89 22.67
C THR A 400 -5.31 -8.84 24.14
N LEU A 401 -4.67 -9.71 24.92
CA LEU A 401 -4.68 -9.71 26.38
C LEU A 401 -3.28 -9.43 26.88
N ALA A 402 -3.12 -8.55 27.83
CA ALA A 402 -1.81 -8.23 28.40
C ALA A 402 -1.88 -8.08 29.93
N LEU A 403 -0.75 -8.38 30.54
CA LEU A 403 -0.47 -8.11 31.96
C LEU A 403 0.84 -7.35 32.04
N ASP A 404 0.80 -6.21 32.72
CA ASP A 404 1.95 -5.36 32.98
C ASP A 404 2.14 -5.20 34.47
N GLY A 405 3.36 -5.36 34.95
CA GLY A 405 3.63 -5.30 36.38
C GLY A 405 4.96 -4.66 36.71
N GLU A 406 5.06 -4.15 37.94
CA GLU A 406 6.27 -3.56 38.49
C GLU A 406 6.64 -4.27 39.79
N PHE A 407 7.95 -4.40 40.08
CA PHE A 407 8.46 -4.89 41.36
C PHE A 407 9.81 -4.26 41.68
N GLY A 408 10.09 -4.11 42.97
CA GLY A 408 11.26 -3.33 43.42
C GLY A 408 11.16 -1.87 42.96
N ASP A 409 12.30 -1.21 42.84
CA ASP A 409 12.37 0.24 42.58
C ASP A 409 12.40 0.57 41.07
N SER A 410 12.83 -0.38 40.22
CA SER A 410 13.08 -0.10 38.80
C SER A 410 12.62 -1.22 37.84
N TRP A 411 12.18 -2.36 38.37
CA TRP A 411 11.84 -3.50 37.53
C TRP A 411 10.42 -3.46 37.04
N ARG A 412 10.25 -3.58 35.71
CA ARG A 412 8.97 -3.67 35.02
C ARG A 412 8.95 -4.92 34.16
N TRP A 413 7.82 -5.58 34.10
CA TRP A 413 7.59 -6.72 33.22
C TRP A 413 6.27 -6.59 32.48
N GLY A 414 6.21 -7.19 31.32
CA GLY A 414 4.98 -7.29 30.53
C GLY A 414 4.87 -8.65 29.88
N ALA A 415 3.66 -9.19 29.84
CA ALA A 415 3.33 -10.42 29.13
C ALA A 415 2.07 -10.20 28.32
N TYR A 416 2.02 -10.75 27.11
CA TYR A 416 0.83 -10.65 26.27
C TYR A 416 0.57 -11.91 25.48
N TYR A 417 -0.69 -12.10 25.10
CA TYR A 417 -1.15 -12.97 24.02
C TYR A 417 -2.00 -12.17 23.06
N SER A 418 -1.77 -12.34 21.78
CA SER A 418 -2.54 -11.72 20.70
C SER A 418 -2.92 -12.76 19.68
N HIS A 419 -4.21 -12.77 19.31
CA HIS A 419 -4.76 -13.54 18.21
C HIS A 419 -5.35 -12.59 17.18
N GLY A 420 -4.95 -12.76 15.92
CA GLY A 420 -5.43 -11.96 14.82
C GLY A 420 -5.81 -12.79 13.61
N GLU A 421 -6.90 -12.42 12.96
CA GLU A 421 -7.37 -13.02 11.73
C GLU A 421 -7.63 -11.94 10.68
N PHE A 422 -7.13 -12.17 9.47
CA PHE A 422 -7.31 -11.32 8.30
C PHE A 422 -7.91 -12.16 7.17
N ASN A 423 -9.14 -11.83 6.77
CA ASN A 423 -9.84 -12.43 5.66
C ASN A 423 -9.80 -11.47 4.46
N ASN A 424 -9.42 -11.97 3.29
CA ASN A 424 -9.39 -11.25 2.03
C ASN A 424 -10.14 -12.06 0.97
N ASP A 425 -11.38 -11.68 0.77
CA ASP A 425 -12.28 -12.30 -0.18
C ASP A 425 -12.33 -11.49 -1.47
N ILE A 426 -12.19 -12.16 -2.60
CA ILE A 426 -12.16 -11.54 -3.93
C ILE A 426 -13.14 -12.26 -4.83
N ASP A 427 -14.07 -11.51 -5.41
CA ASP A 427 -14.96 -11.96 -6.47
C ASP A 427 -14.71 -11.12 -7.73
N THR A 428 -14.64 -11.77 -8.87
CA THR A 428 -14.34 -11.10 -10.14
C THR A 428 -15.36 -11.48 -11.21
N PRO A 429 -16.61 -10.98 -11.12
CA PRO A 429 -17.65 -11.33 -12.09
C PRO A 429 -17.31 -10.82 -13.50
N GLY A 430 -17.75 -11.57 -14.51
CA GLY A 430 -17.66 -11.15 -15.90
C GLY A 430 -16.43 -11.60 -16.65
N PHE A 431 -15.61 -12.48 -16.10
CA PHE A 431 -14.47 -13.04 -16.83
C PHE A 431 -14.89 -14.08 -17.85
N ILE A 432 -14.26 -14.07 -19.03
CA ILE A 432 -14.59 -14.94 -20.13
C ILE A 432 -14.04 -16.36 -19.90
N LEU A 433 -14.91 -17.35 -20.06
CA LEU A 433 -14.61 -18.79 -20.03
C LEU A 433 -14.05 -19.21 -21.38
N LYS A 434 -12.82 -19.75 -21.42
CA LYS A 434 -12.09 -19.99 -22.67
C LYS A 434 -12.73 -21.00 -23.60
N ASN A 435 -13.31 -22.10 -23.08
CA ASN A 435 -13.92 -23.15 -23.87
C ASN A 435 -15.30 -22.74 -24.39
N GLU A 436 -16.08 -22.09 -23.54
CA GLU A 436 -17.41 -21.54 -23.84
C GLU A 436 -17.30 -20.44 -24.89
N TRP A 437 -16.31 -19.55 -24.75
CA TRP A 437 -16.00 -18.53 -25.75
C TRP A 437 -15.64 -19.12 -27.10
N ALA A 438 -14.72 -20.10 -27.13
CA ALA A 438 -14.30 -20.74 -28.37
C ALA A 438 -15.47 -21.43 -29.12
N LYS A 439 -16.41 -22.05 -28.39
CA LYS A 439 -17.62 -22.65 -28.97
C LYS A 439 -18.60 -21.60 -29.44
N ALA A 440 -18.88 -20.56 -28.63
CA ALA A 440 -19.87 -19.54 -28.97
C ALA A 440 -19.50 -18.72 -30.20
N VAL A 441 -18.20 -18.44 -30.38
CA VAL A 441 -17.65 -17.71 -31.53
C VAL A 441 -17.77 -18.55 -32.83
N ASP A 442 -17.61 -19.88 -32.76
CA ASP A 442 -17.71 -20.76 -33.90
C ASP A 442 -19.18 -21.16 -34.15
N SER A 443 -19.95 -20.18 -34.61
CA SER A 443 -21.37 -20.30 -34.90
C SER A 443 -21.64 -20.62 -36.37
N VAL A 444 -22.73 -21.32 -36.63
CA VAL A 444 -23.21 -21.67 -37.99
C VAL A 444 -24.74 -21.60 -38.08
N ILE A 445 -25.26 -21.50 -39.30
CA ILE A 445 -26.70 -21.68 -39.52
C ILE A 445 -27.01 -23.18 -39.50
N ASN A 446 -27.96 -23.59 -38.65
CA ASN A 446 -28.46 -24.95 -38.65
C ASN A 446 -29.23 -25.23 -39.96
N PRO A 447 -28.78 -26.16 -40.83
CA PRO A 447 -29.42 -26.39 -42.11
C PRO A 447 -30.87 -26.93 -42.00
N ALA A 448 -31.26 -27.53 -40.86
CA ALA A 448 -32.59 -28.05 -40.64
C ALA A 448 -33.59 -27.01 -40.14
N THR A 449 -33.15 -26.01 -39.35
CA THR A 449 -34.04 -25.04 -38.70
C THR A 449 -33.86 -23.62 -39.21
N GLY A 450 -32.75 -23.33 -39.90
CA GLY A 450 -32.39 -21.97 -40.33
C GLY A 450 -31.93 -21.04 -39.17
N GLN A 451 -31.74 -21.54 -37.95
CA GLN A 451 -31.35 -20.77 -36.81
C GLN A 451 -29.82 -20.78 -36.63
N ALA A 452 -29.30 -19.72 -36.01
CA ALA A 452 -27.91 -19.66 -35.59
C ALA A 452 -27.69 -20.59 -34.38
N ILE A 453 -26.71 -21.50 -34.49
CA ILE A 453 -26.26 -22.38 -33.42
C ILE A 453 -24.74 -22.42 -33.34
N CYS A 454 -24.17 -22.89 -32.23
CA CYS A 454 -22.75 -23.24 -32.21
C CYS A 454 -22.47 -24.45 -33.08
N ARG A 455 -21.32 -24.50 -33.74
CA ARG A 455 -20.97 -25.60 -34.64
C ARG A 455 -20.93 -26.96 -33.95
N ASP A 456 -20.54 -27.03 -32.67
CA ASP A 456 -20.53 -28.26 -31.89
C ASP A 456 -21.93 -28.87 -31.74
N ALA A 457 -23.00 -28.07 -31.74
CA ALA A 457 -24.37 -28.51 -31.65
C ALA A 457 -24.86 -29.27 -32.90
N LEU A 458 -24.15 -29.21 -34.05
CA LEU A 458 -24.43 -30.02 -35.21
C LEU A 458 -24.19 -31.51 -34.97
N THR A 459 -23.25 -31.84 -34.08
CA THR A 459 -22.84 -33.23 -33.81
C THR A 459 -23.11 -33.64 -32.36
N ASN A 460 -23.32 -32.68 -31.44
CA ASN A 460 -23.65 -32.93 -30.05
C ASN A 460 -25.05 -32.41 -29.72
N PRO A 461 -26.07 -33.29 -29.68
CA PRO A 461 -27.45 -32.90 -29.42
C PRO A 461 -27.67 -32.39 -27.97
N ASN A 462 -26.70 -32.61 -27.06
CA ASN A 462 -26.74 -32.15 -25.68
C ASN A 462 -25.94 -30.85 -25.46
N SER A 463 -25.50 -30.19 -26.55
CA SER A 463 -24.78 -28.93 -26.43
C SER A 463 -25.67 -27.86 -25.82
N THR A 464 -25.19 -27.24 -24.75
CA THR A 464 -25.82 -26.08 -24.11
C THR A 464 -25.27 -24.77 -24.67
N CYS A 465 -24.45 -24.82 -25.70
CA CYS A 465 -23.77 -23.66 -26.27
C CYS A 465 -24.77 -22.64 -26.84
N VAL A 466 -24.58 -21.40 -26.48
CA VAL A 466 -25.30 -20.24 -27.03
C VAL A 466 -24.35 -19.48 -27.96
N PRO A 467 -24.69 -19.38 -29.28
CA PRO A 467 -23.82 -18.70 -30.23
C PRO A 467 -23.80 -17.16 -29.95
N ILE A 468 -22.63 -16.54 -30.14
CA ILE A 468 -22.43 -15.13 -29.88
C ILE A 468 -22.24 -14.31 -31.16
N ASN A 469 -22.98 -13.21 -31.28
CA ASN A 469 -22.78 -12.22 -32.35
C ASN A 469 -21.74 -11.20 -31.93
N LEU A 470 -20.66 -11.05 -32.71
CA LEU A 470 -19.54 -10.15 -32.42
C LEU A 470 -19.39 -8.98 -33.42
N PHE A 471 -20.33 -8.83 -34.36
CA PHE A 471 -20.30 -7.86 -35.45
C PHE A 471 -21.09 -6.59 -35.09
N GLY A 472 -20.42 -5.65 -34.44
CA GLY A 472 -20.99 -4.39 -33.94
C GLY A 472 -21.02 -4.33 -32.43
N LEU A 473 -21.04 -3.11 -31.90
CA LEU A 473 -21.15 -2.83 -30.47
C LEU A 473 -22.62 -3.08 -30.03
N GLY A 474 -22.83 -3.86 -28.96
CA GLY A 474 -24.16 -4.24 -28.46
C GLY A 474 -24.81 -5.41 -29.23
N ALA A 475 -24.08 -6.08 -30.13
CA ALA A 475 -24.56 -7.21 -30.87
C ALA A 475 -24.72 -8.52 -30.05
N PRO A 476 -23.91 -8.83 -29.01
CA PRO A 476 -24.07 -9.99 -28.17
C PRO A 476 -25.42 -10.00 -27.44
N SER A 477 -26.13 -11.16 -27.48
CA SER A 477 -27.33 -11.34 -26.66
C SER A 477 -26.97 -11.62 -25.20
N GLN A 478 -27.86 -11.25 -24.28
CA GLN A 478 -27.64 -11.53 -22.85
C GLN A 478 -27.43 -13.02 -22.58
N ALA A 479 -28.17 -13.90 -23.22
CA ALA A 479 -28.01 -15.35 -23.08
C ALA A 479 -26.60 -15.83 -23.54
N ALA A 480 -26.03 -15.23 -24.59
CA ALA A 480 -24.69 -15.54 -25.03
C ALA A 480 -23.64 -15.00 -24.05
N VAL A 481 -23.85 -13.79 -23.50
CA VAL A 481 -23.01 -13.21 -22.46
C VAL A 481 -23.01 -14.10 -21.22
N ASP A 482 -24.17 -14.50 -20.73
CA ASP A 482 -24.30 -15.37 -19.56
C ASP A 482 -23.62 -16.74 -19.77
N TYR A 483 -23.66 -17.27 -21.04
CA TYR A 483 -23.00 -18.51 -21.37
C TYR A 483 -21.48 -18.44 -21.39
N VAL A 484 -20.90 -17.32 -21.85
CA VAL A 484 -19.44 -17.20 -22.02
C VAL A 484 -18.74 -16.58 -20.82
N THR A 485 -19.46 -16.11 -19.80
CA THR A 485 -18.84 -15.46 -18.65
C THR A 485 -18.98 -16.27 -17.36
N GLY A 486 -18.06 -16.07 -16.44
CA GLY A 486 -18.06 -16.66 -15.10
C GLY A 486 -17.42 -15.72 -14.07
N THR A 487 -17.35 -16.19 -12.84
CA THR A 487 -16.81 -15.44 -11.72
C THR A 487 -15.61 -16.16 -11.10
N PRO A 488 -14.37 -15.76 -11.40
CA PRO A 488 -13.22 -16.14 -10.58
C PRO A 488 -13.43 -15.75 -9.11
N MET A 489 -13.05 -16.63 -8.18
CA MET A 489 -13.28 -16.41 -6.74
C MET A 489 -12.07 -16.85 -5.92
N GLN A 490 -11.69 -16.03 -4.94
CA GLN A 490 -10.70 -16.37 -3.94
C GLN A 490 -11.25 -16.08 -2.54
N ARG A 491 -10.98 -16.97 -1.60
CA ARG A 491 -11.24 -16.78 -0.16
C ARG A 491 -9.94 -17.07 0.58
N SER A 492 -9.39 -16.07 1.23
CA SER A 492 -8.09 -16.20 1.92
C SER A 492 -8.23 -15.79 3.38
N THR A 493 -7.74 -16.63 4.28
CA THR A 493 -7.66 -16.38 5.72
C THR A 493 -6.21 -16.46 6.17
N THR A 494 -5.68 -15.35 6.67
CA THR A 494 -4.37 -15.29 7.32
C THR A 494 -4.56 -15.16 8.84
N LYS A 495 -3.85 -15.97 9.63
CA LYS A 495 -3.91 -15.95 11.10
C LYS A 495 -2.55 -15.63 11.69
N LEU A 496 -2.56 -14.88 12.78
CA LEU A 496 -1.40 -14.57 13.60
C LEU A 496 -1.73 -14.88 15.06
N ASP A 497 -1.01 -15.83 15.64
CA ASP A 497 -0.98 -16.08 17.09
C ASP A 497 0.37 -15.66 17.63
N SER A 498 0.41 -14.80 18.63
CA SER A 498 1.66 -14.36 19.23
C SER A 498 1.58 -14.29 20.75
N VAL A 499 2.66 -14.70 21.41
CA VAL A 499 2.86 -14.57 22.84
C VAL A 499 4.20 -13.91 23.07
N GLY A 500 4.27 -12.99 24.02
CA GLY A 500 5.50 -12.32 24.37
C GLY A 500 5.62 -12.08 25.87
N PHE A 501 6.85 -12.03 26.33
CA PHE A 501 7.23 -11.63 27.68
C PHE A 501 8.43 -10.70 27.61
N SER A 502 8.42 -9.64 28.37
CA SER A 502 9.54 -8.71 28.51
C SER A 502 9.78 -8.38 29.98
N LEU A 503 11.04 -8.19 30.32
CA LEU A 503 11.49 -7.72 31.63
C LEU A 503 12.54 -6.63 31.42
N ARG A 504 12.37 -5.49 32.07
CA ARG A 504 13.30 -4.36 32.02
C ARG A 504 13.55 -3.80 33.42
N GLY A 505 14.74 -3.25 33.64
CA GLY A 505 15.09 -2.67 34.94
C GLY A 505 16.50 -2.11 34.99
N GLU A 506 16.86 -1.59 36.13
CA GLU A 506 18.15 -0.96 36.41
C GLU A 506 18.87 -1.74 37.54
N PRO A 507 19.67 -2.80 37.17
CA PRO A 507 20.23 -3.73 38.14
C PRO A 507 21.36 -3.12 39.05
N PHE A 508 22.09 -2.14 38.53
CA PHE A 508 23.19 -1.46 39.26
C PHE A 508 23.57 -0.15 38.60
N SER A 509 24.29 0.69 39.35
CA SER A 509 24.76 2.00 38.91
C SER A 509 26.26 1.97 38.60
N LEU A 510 26.67 2.66 37.55
CA LEU A 510 28.04 3.05 37.24
C LEU A 510 28.28 4.49 37.72
N PRO A 511 29.55 4.99 37.76
CA PRO A 511 29.79 6.37 38.11
C PRO A 511 29.06 7.41 37.25
N ALA A 512 28.73 7.04 36.00
CA ALA A 512 28.01 7.90 35.05
C ALA A 512 26.49 7.78 35.11
N GLY A 513 25.95 6.84 35.89
CA GLY A 513 24.51 6.60 36.05
C GLY A 513 24.13 5.12 36.08
N ASP A 514 22.82 4.85 36.09
CA ASP A 514 22.27 3.50 36.21
C ASP A 514 22.38 2.75 34.88
N VAL A 515 22.80 1.49 34.95
CA VAL A 515 22.75 0.57 33.82
C VAL A 515 21.33 0.09 33.65
N SER A 516 20.75 0.26 32.45
CA SER A 516 19.42 -0.26 32.14
C SER A 516 19.52 -1.51 31.27
N VAL A 517 18.70 -2.50 31.55
CA VAL A 517 18.65 -3.77 30.81
C VAL A 517 17.22 -4.08 30.39
N ALA A 518 17.06 -4.74 29.24
CA ALA A 518 15.81 -5.34 28.83
C ALA A 518 16.05 -6.75 28.28
N PHE A 519 15.21 -7.68 28.65
CA PHE A 519 15.22 -9.05 28.17
C PHE A 519 13.82 -9.45 27.76
N GLY A 520 13.69 -10.33 26.80
CA GLY A 520 12.38 -10.84 26.44
C GLY A 520 12.44 -12.08 25.58
N PHE A 521 11.25 -12.67 25.48
CA PHE A 521 10.96 -13.82 24.65
C PHE A 521 9.68 -13.53 23.88
N GLU A 522 9.66 -13.93 22.61
CA GLU A 522 8.48 -13.87 21.75
C GLU A 522 8.35 -15.17 20.98
N ALA A 523 7.13 -15.68 20.84
CA ALA A 523 6.83 -16.77 19.92
C ALA A 523 5.59 -16.41 19.14
N ARG A 524 5.61 -16.69 17.83
CA ARG A 524 4.45 -16.47 16.97
C ARG A 524 4.31 -17.58 15.95
N LYS A 525 3.06 -17.81 15.58
CA LYS A 525 2.67 -18.68 14.47
C LYS A 525 1.88 -17.84 13.48
N GLU A 526 2.27 -17.91 12.22
CA GLU A 526 1.56 -17.30 11.10
C GLU A 526 1.12 -18.41 10.15
N SER A 527 -0.13 -18.32 9.67
CA SER A 527 -0.67 -19.28 8.71
C SER A 527 -1.57 -18.61 7.69
N ILE A 528 -1.63 -19.17 6.50
CA ILE A 528 -2.54 -18.78 5.43
C ILE A 528 -3.26 -20.00 4.89
N ASP A 529 -4.55 -19.84 4.66
CA ASP A 529 -5.39 -20.80 3.95
C ASP A 529 -6.21 -20.03 2.89
N GLN A 530 -5.96 -20.35 1.62
CA GLN A 530 -6.58 -19.71 0.48
C GLN A 530 -7.22 -20.77 -0.40
N THR A 531 -8.54 -20.66 -0.57
CA THR A 531 -9.33 -21.49 -1.45
C THR A 531 -9.80 -20.71 -2.67
N VAL A 532 -10.16 -21.41 -3.73
CA VAL A 532 -10.61 -20.82 -5.01
C VAL A 532 -11.86 -21.51 -5.51
N GLY A 533 -12.57 -20.85 -6.45
CA GLY A 533 -13.74 -21.42 -7.10
C GLY A 533 -13.41 -22.64 -7.96
N GLU A 534 -14.41 -23.48 -8.27
CA GLU A 534 -14.26 -24.67 -9.10
C GLU A 534 -13.73 -24.33 -10.52
N LEU A 535 -14.20 -23.22 -11.09
CA LEU A 535 -13.74 -22.75 -12.40
C LEU A 535 -12.28 -22.27 -12.38
N ASP A 536 -11.84 -21.67 -11.25
CA ASP A 536 -10.44 -21.32 -11.05
C ASP A 536 -9.55 -22.55 -10.93
N ALA A 537 -9.96 -23.52 -10.13
CA ALA A 537 -9.25 -24.79 -9.97
C ALA A 537 -9.12 -25.53 -11.31
N ALA A 538 -10.14 -25.48 -12.15
CA ALA A 538 -10.15 -26.02 -13.50
C ALA A 538 -9.37 -25.17 -14.52
N LYS A 539 -8.87 -23.97 -14.14
CA LYS A 539 -8.24 -22.99 -15.05
C LYS A 539 -9.14 -22.69 -16.26
N ALA A 540 -10.44 -22.52 -16.01
CA ALA A 540 -11.45 -22.37 -17.06
C ALA A 540 -11.45 -20.99 -17.71
N PHE A 541 -10.94 -19.96 -17.02
CA PHE A 541 -10.94 -18.58 -17.51
C PHE A 541 -9.86 -18.35 -18.58
N ARG A 542 -10.16 -17.46 -19.50
CA ARG A 542 -9.29 -17.14 -20.64
C ARG A 542 -8.06 -16.33 -20.27
N SER A 543 -8.23 -15.35 -19.41
CA SER A 543 -7.16 -14.37 -19.08
C SER A 543 -6.55 -14.57 -17.71
N PHE A 544 -7.31 -15.04 -16.71
CA PHE A 544 -6.88 -15.11 -15.34
C PHE A 544 -7.65 -16.16 -14.55
N SER A 545 -6.99 -16.85 -13.61
CA SER A 545 -7.61 -17.74 -12.63
C SER A 545 -6.82 -17.63 -11.33
N PHE A 546 -7.50 -17.57 -10.22
CA PHE A 546 -6.87 -17.68 -8.91
C PHE A 546 -6.24 -19.07 -8.68
N SER A 547 -5.34 -19.15 -7.72
CA SER A 547 -4.72 -20.42 -7.30
C SER A 547 -4.87 -20.56 -5.79
N ALA A 548 -5.16 -21.79 -5.35
CA ALA A 548 -5.19 -22.10 -3.93
C ALA A 548 -3.79 -21.96 -3.31
N MET A 549 -3.72 -21.67 -2.01
CA MET A 549 -2.47 -21.59 -1.28
C MET A 549 -2.73 -22.00 0.18
N SER A 550 -1.82 -22.76 0.77
CA SER A 550 -1.88 -23.08 2.19
C SER A 550 -0.48 -23.26 2.73
N GLY A 551 -0.22 -22.72 3.92
CA GLY A 551 1.06 -22.86 4.56
C GLY A 551 1.10 -22.15 5.91
N GLU A 552 2.12 -22.48 6.70
CA GLU A 552 2.34 -21.91 8.02
C GLU A 552 3.82 -21.89 8.37
N PHE A 553 4.20 -21.02 9.26
CA PHE A 553 5.49 -21.07 9.94
C PHE A 553 5.38 -20.64 11.39
N THR A 554 6.33 -21.12 12.19
CA THR A 554 6.48 -20.74 13.59
C THR A 554 7.86 -20.13 13.80
N VAL A 555 7.91 -19.02 14.55
CA VAL A 555 9.18 -18.44 14.99
C VAL A 555 9.20 -18.28 16.51
N LYS A 556 10.35 -18.60 17.11
CA LYS A 556 10.66 -18.38 18.52
C LYS A 556 11.86 -17.45 18.61
N GLU A 557 11.75 -16.44 19.44
CA GLU A 557 12.73 -15.37 19.49
C GLU A 557 13.08 -15.05 20.96
N ALA A 558 14.36 -14.76 21.20
CA ALA A 558 14.82 -14.22 22.46
C ALA A 558 15.69 -12.99 22.20
N PHE A 559 15.54 -11.95 23.00
CA PHE A 559 16.32 -10.73 22.88
C PHE A 559 16.86 -10.24 24.22
N ALA A 560 17.96 -9.50 24.13
CA ALA A 560 18.54 -8.77 25.25
C ALA A 560 19.02 -7.41 24.75
N GLU A 561 18.83 -6.39 25.58
CA GLU A 561 19.31 -5.02 25.33
C GLU A 561 19.92 -4.45 26.60
N VAL A 562 20.99 -3.69 26.47
CA VAL A 562 21.67 -3.00 27.56
C VAL A 562 21.98 -1.55 27.17
N LEU A 563 21.76 -0.64 28.09
CA LEU A 563 22.19 0.74 28.04
C LEU A 563 23.21 0.99 29.16
N LEU A 564 24.41 1.41 28.73
CA LEU A 564 25.54 1.68 29.60
C LEU A 564 25.84 3.18 29.59
N PRO A 565 25.59 3.93 30.66
CA PRO A 565 26.13 5.26 30.84
C PRO A 565 27.64 5.13 31.16
N VAL A 566 28.50 5.65 30.26
CA VAL A 566 29.95 5.39 30.33
C VAL A 566 30.71 6.57 30.92
N ILE A 567 30.40 7.77 30.46
CA ILE A 567 31.07 9.00 30.88
C ILE A 567 30.01 10.08 31.09
N LYS A 568 30.10 10.85 32.16
CA LYS A 568 29.23 11.99 32.46
C LYS A 568 30.01 13.15 33.01
N ASP A 569 29.60 14.37 32.66
CA ASP A 569 30.12 15.64 33.20
C ASP A 569 31.63 15.81 32.97
N VAL A 570 32.18 15.31 31.86
CA VAL A 570 33.57 15.49 31.45
C VAL A 570 33.62 16.36 30.20
N PRO A 571 34.60 17.30 30.05
CA PRO A 571 34.68 18.09 28.83
C PRO A 571 34.63 17.25 27.54
N VAL A 572 33.77 17.63 26.58
CA VAL A 572 33.45 16.92 25.32
C VAL A 572 32.54 15.68 25.51
N PHE A 573 32.51 15.09 26.71
CA PHE A 573 31.67 13.92 27.02
C PHE A 573 30.73 14.25 28.20
N ASN A 574 29.74 15.14 27.94
CA ASN A 574 28.79 15.52 29.00
C ASN A 574 27.85 14.38 29.39
N ASP A 575 27.50 13.49 28.42
CA ASP A 575 26.65 12.33 28.66
C ASP A 575 26.88 11.32 27.53
N LEU A 576 27.93 10.46 27.68
CA LEU A 576 28.22 9.38 26.75
C LEU A 576 27.53 8.11 27.22
N GLN A 577 26.65 7.60 26.39
CA GLN A 577 25.91 6.36 26.60
C GLN A 577 26.18 5.40 25.45
N ILE A 578 26.29 4.11 25.74
CA ILE A 578 26.39 3.03 24.76
C ILE A 578 25.15 2.14 24.91
N ASN A 579 24.46 1.88 23.79
CA ASN A 579 23.34 0.95 23.71
C ASN A 579 23.76 -0.25 22.85
N ALA A 580 23.50 -1.48 23.34
CA ALA A 580 23.72 -2.70 22.57
C ALA A 580 22.51 -3.62 22.73
N ALA A 581 22.07 -4.21 21.62
CA ALA A 581 20.99 -5.17 21.59
C ALA A 581 21.34 -6.36 20.70
N ALA A 582 20.85 -7.54 21.06
CA ALA A 582 20.96 -8.75 20.23
C ALA A 582 19.66 -9.56 20.33
N ARG A 583 19.30 -10.20 19.22
CA ARG A 583 18.14 -11.09 19.12
C ARG A 583 18.52 -12.34 18.33
N ILE A 584 18.11 -13.47 18.81
CA ILE A 584 18.11 -14.74 18.09
C ILE A 584 16.67 -15.06 17.69
N SER A 585 16.47 -15.39 16.42
CA SER A 585 15.17 -15.82 15.88
C SER A 585 15.33 -17.19 15.27
N GLU A 586 14.54 -18.16 15.71
CA GLU A 586 14.51 -19.53 15.22
C GLU A 586 13.21 -19.77 14.46
N TYR A 587 13.32 -19.96 13.16
CA TYR A 587 12.23 -20.28 12.24
C TYR A 587 12.23 -21.78 11.95
N ASP A 588 11.06 -22.40 11.95
CA ASP A 588 10.90 -23.80 11.52
C ASP A 588 11.15 -24.01 10.02
N THR A 589 11.10 -22.93 9.21
CA THR A 589 11.35 -22.94 7.77
C THR A 589 12.81 -22.69 7.41
N THR A 590 13.48 -21.74 8.05
CA THR A 590 14.79 -21.23 7.63
C THR A 590 15.88 -21.36 8.70
N GLY A 591 15.53 -21.93 9.89
CA GLY A 591 16.46 -22.11 11.00
C GLY A 591 16.76 -20.84 11.79
N SER A 592 17.91 -20.83 12.47
CA SER A 592 18.29 -19.76 13.40
C SER A 592 19.05 -18.64 12.72
N ILE A 593 18.69 -17.39 13.03
CA ILE A 593 19.37 -16.20 12.56
C ILE A 593 19.54 -15.17 13.67
N TRP A 594 20.63 -14.41 13.64
CA TRP A 594 20.93 -13.36 14.59
C TRP A 594 20.76 -11.97 13.98
N SER A 595 20.10 -11.09 14.72
CA SER A 595 20.15 -9.65 14.51
C SER A 595 20.79 -8.96 15.73
N TRP A 596 21.49 -7.86 15.50
CA TRP A 596 22.16 -7.13 16.57
C TRP A 596 22.26 -5.63 16.24
N LYS A 597 22.42 -4.83 17.26
CA LYS A 597 22.59 -3.39 17.16
C LYS A 597 23.58 -2.92 18.23
N VAL A 598 24.49 -2.04 17.84
CA VAL A 598 25.35 -1.28 18.77
C VAL A 598 25.29 0.18 18.38
N GLY A 599 25.03 1.05 19.35
CA GLY A 599 24.96 2.47 19.12
C GLY A 599 25.55 3.25 20.30
N ALA A 600 25.88 4.49 20.04
CA ALA A 600 26.34 5.42 21.07
C ALA A 600 25.67 6.79 20.89
N THR A 601 25.38 7.45 21.97
CA THR A 601 24.96 8.86 22.02
C THR A 601 25.90 9.62 22.94
N ASN A 602 26.24 10.85 22.56
CA ASN A 602 27.01 11.74 23.43
C ASN A 602 26.48 13.16 23.35
N GLU A 603 26.28 13.79 24.50
CA GLU A 603 26.07 15.22 24.56
C GLU A 603 27.43 15.92 24.66
N PHE A 604 27.81 16.70 23.63
CA PHE A 604 29.11 17.37 23.55
C PHE A 604 29.08 18.67 24.33
N PHE A 605 27.98 19.39 24.31
CA PHE A 605 27.67 20.59 25.06
C PHE A 605 26.14 20.73 25.17
N PRO A 606 25.62 21.55 26.08
CA PRO A 606 24.19 21.62 26.36
C PRO A 606 23.33 21.77 25.09
N GLY A 607 22.48 20.78 24.89
CA GLY A 607 21.56 20.71 23.77
C GLY A 607 22.14 20.17 22.45
N PHE A 608 23.48 19.95 22.32
CA PHE A 608 24.08 19.35 21.11
C PHE A 608 24.51 17.91 21.37
N ARG A 609 23.84 16.99 20.71
CA ARG A 609 24.07 15.56 20.88
C ARG A 609 24.41 14.89 19.54
N GLY A 610 25.44 14.07 19.53
CA GLY A 610 25.76 13.15 18.44
C GLY A 610 25.23 11.77 18.72
N ARG A 611 24.92 11.03 17.65
CA ARG A 611 24.46 9.64 17.69
C ARG A 611 25.06 8.84 16.55
N ILE A 612 25.36 7.58 16.82
CA ILE A 612 25.81 6.61 15.82
C ILE A 612 25.21 5.26 16.13
N THR A 613 24.78 4.53 15.10
CA THR A 613 24.28 3.16 15.24
C THR A 613 24.77 2.31 14.07
N GLN A 614 25.26 1.11 14.40
CA GLN A 614 25.51 0.04 13.45
C GLN A 614 24.61 -1.13 13.82
N SER A 615 23.87 -1.69 12.84
CA SER A 615 23.03 -2.87 13.07
C SER A 615 23.14 -3.88 11.94
N ARG A 616 22.84 -5.13 12.26
CA ARG A 616 22.47 -6.18 11.32
C ARG A 616 21.01 -6.55 11.54
N ASP A 617 20.22 -6.35 10.53
CA ASP A 617 18.77 -6.53 10.51
C ASP A 617 18.41 -7.71 9.63
N ILE A 618 17.19 -8.25 9.81
CA ILE A 618 16.75 -9.46 9.13
C ILE A 618 15.33 -9.35 8.60
N ARG A 619 15.08 -10.06 7.50
CA ARG A 619 13.72 -10.35 7.03
C ARG A 619 13.62 -11.80 6.59
N SER A 620 12.78 -12.59 7.23
CA SER A 620 12.39 -13.92 6.75
C SER A 620 11.37 -13.79 5.63
N ALA A 621 11.31 -14.81 4.76
CA ALA A 621 10.29 -14.89 3.73
C ALA A 621 8.89 -14.90 4.34
N ASN A 622 7.94 -14.25 3.68
CA ASN A 622 6.53 -14.24 4.07
C ASN A 622 5.78 -15.48 3.51
N LEU A 623 4.53 -15.67 3.95
CA LEU A 623 3.72 -16.83 3.55
C LEU A 623 3.53 -16.92 2.03
N SER A 624 3.34 -15.81 1.35
CA SER A 624 3.18 -15.79 -0.12
C SER A 624 4.47 -16.13 -0.83
N GLU A 625 5.62 -15.63 -0.38
CA GLU A 625 6.93 -15.96 -0.94
C GLU A 625 7.29 -17.44 -0.77
N LEU A 626 6.84 -18.06 0.32
CA LEU A 626 7.09 -19.49 0.59
C LEU A 626 6.10 -20.41 -0.13
N TYR A 627 4.81 -20.10 -0.11
CA TYR A 627 3.75 -21.07 -0.36
C TYR A 627 2.84 -20.77 -1.55
N THR A 628 3.03 -19.65 -2.30
CA THR A 628 2.25 -19.41 -3.52
C THR A 628 2.37 -20.63 -4.45
N GLN A 629 1.23 -21.22 -4.81
CA GLN A 629 1.24 -22.34 -5.75
C GLN A 629 1.77 -21.92 -7.11
N THR A 630 2.24 -22.91 -7.87
CA THR A 630 2.76 -22.70 -9.22
C THR A 630 1.70 -22.01 -10.09
N THR A 631 2.01 -20.79 -10.49
CA THR A 631 1.25 -20.06 -11.50
C THR A 631 1.81 -20.40 -12.88
N THR A 632 0.94 -20.56 -13.86
CA THR A 632 1.34 -20.83 -15.23
C THR A 632 0.91 -19.70 -16.14
N GLY A 633 1.83 -19.23 -16.94
CA GLY A 633 1.61 -18.22 -17.97
C GLY A 633 2.46 -18.52 -19.20
N TYR A 634 2.20 -17.83 -20.30
CA TYR A 634 3.02 -17.93 -21.48
C TYR A 634 3.64 -16.58 -21.80
N ASN A 635 4.92 -16.60 -22.18
CA ASN A 635 5.67 -15.41 -22.55
C ASN A 635 6.34 -15.58 -23.91
N ASN A 636 6.37 -14.50 -24.68
CA ASN A 636 7.25 -14.43 -25.85
C ASN A 636 8.67 -14.20 -25.34
N ILE A 637 9.56 -15.14 -25.64
CA ILE A 637 10.97 -15.12 -25.23
C ILE A 637 11.86 -15.16 -26.48
N ASN A 638 12.78 -14.25 -26.57
CA ASN A 638 13.86 -14.29 -27.55
C ASN A 638 14.87 -15.33 -27.11
N ASP A 639 14.84 -16.50 -27.74
CA ASP A 639 15.78 -17.58 -27.44
C ASP A 639 17.13 -17.33 -28.13
N PRO A 640 18.20 -17.01 -27.38
CA PRO A 640 19.50 -16.73 -27.96
C PRO A 640 20.20 -17.96 -28.57
N VAL A 641 19.78 -19.19 -28.19
CA VAL A 641 20.32 -20.44 -28.75
C VAL A 641 19.81 -20.68 -30.15
N LYS A 642 18.53 -20.43 -30.38
CA LYS A 642 17.89 -20.62 -31.69
C LYS A 642 17.77 -19.33 -32.51
N ASN A 643 18.13 -18.17 -31.90
CA ASN A 643 17.97 -16.83 -32.50
C ASN A 643 16.53 -16.60 -33.02
N ALA A 644 15.55 -16.97 -32.24
CA ALA A 644 14.13 -16.90 -32.58
C ALA A 644 13.29 -16.51 -31.37
N THR A 645 12.19 -15.79 -31.61
CA THR A 645 11.17 -15.53 -30.60
C THR A 645 10.25 -16.73 -30.50
N VAL A 646 10.16 -17.34 -29.33
CA VAL A 646 9.31 -18.52 -29.05
C VAL A 646 8.29 -18.20 -27.95
N TYR A 647 7.13 -18.81 -28.05
CA TYR A 647 6.07 -18.66 -27.06
C TYR A 647 6.16 -19.81 -26.05
N VAL A 648 6.64 -19.48 -24.85
CA VAL A 648 7.14 -20.46 -23.86
C VAL A 648 6.31 -20.41 -22.60
N LEU A 649 6.04 -21.58 -22.05
CA LEU A 649 5.43 -21.74 -20.74
C LEU A 649 6.35 -21.18 -19.64
N ASN A 650 5.83 -20.30 -18.80
CA ASN A 650 6.51 -19.83 -17.61
C ASN A 650 5.75 -20.26 -16.36
N ASN A 651 6.45 -20.89 -15.43
CA ASN A 651 5.96 -21.23 -14.10
C ASN A 651 6.51 -20.22 -13.08
N GLY A 652 5.60 -19.44 -12.47
CA GLY A 652 5.90 -18.66 -11.26
C GLY A 652 5.51 -19.43 -10.01
N GLY A 653 5.82 -18.92 -8.84
CA GLY A 653 5.36 -19.50 -7.58
C GLY A 653 6.28 -19.24 -6.40
N GLY A 654 5.86 -19.69 -5.22
CA GLY A 654 6.63 -19.63 -3.99
C GLY A 654 7.85 -20.56 -4.01
N ASN A 655 8.71 -20.38 -3.02
CA ASN A 655 9.88 -21.23 -2.83
C ASN A 655 10.11 -21.49 -1.32
N PRO A 656 9.84 -22.68 -0.84
CA PRO A 656 10.04 -23.00 0.58
C PRO A 656 11.52 -23.09 1.01
N ASN A 657 12.46 -23.01 0.07
CA ASN A 657 13.91 -23.06 0.34
C ASN A 657 14.55 -21.67 0.42
N LEU A 658 13.76 -20.61 0.52
CA LEU A 658 14.27 -19.26 0.70
C LEU A 658 15.00 -19.11 2.03
N VAL A 659 16.13 -18.40 1.99
CA VAL A 659 16.85 -18.00 3.20
C VAL A 659 16.43 -16.57 3.61
N PRO A 660 16.60 -16.17 4.87
CA PRO A 660 16.31 -14.80 5.29
C PRO A 660 17.23 -13.78 4.61
N GLU A 661 16.69 -12.62 4.28
CA GLU A 661 17.50 -11.45 3.90
C GLU A 661 18.25 -10.93 5.12
N THR A 662 19.45 -10.43 4.91
CA THR A 662 20.24 -9.73 5.92
C THR A 662 20.57 -8.31 5.47
N ALA A 663 20.45 -7.36 6.38
CA ALA A 663 20.74 -5.96 6.09
C ALA A 663 21.76 -5.39 7.08
N ASP A 664 22.83 -4.80 6.57
CA ASP A 664 23.76 -4.03 7.37
C ASP A 664 23.42 -2.55 7.26
N THR A 665 23.10 -1.92 8.40
CA THR A 665 22.65 -0.53 8.48
C THR A 665 23.62 0.29 9.33
N LEU A 666 24.07 1.42 8.80
CA LEU A 666 24.81 2.46 9.53
C LEU A 666 23.98 3.73 9.57
N THR A 667 23.82 4.33 10.76
CA THR A 667 23.28 5.69 10.93
C THR A 667 24.27 6.55 11.70
N LEU A 668 24.43 7.82 11.29
CA LEU A 668 25.25 8.80 11.96
C LEU A 668 24.50 10.13 11.97
N GLY A 669 24.25 10.69 13.14
CA GLY A 669 23.45 11.90 13.22
C GLY A 669 23.81 12.83 14.37
N PHE A 670 23.19 14.02 14.28
CA PHE A 670 23.30 15.08 15.28
C PHE A 670 21.93 15.65 15.58
N THR A 671 21.69 15.97 16.84
CA THR A 671 20.53 16.75 17.26
C THR A 671 21.00 17.99 17.99
N TYR A 672 20.29 19.11 17.79
CA TYR A 672 20.59 20.36 18.48
C TYR A 672 19.31 21.07 18.90
N SER A 673 19.21 21.28 20.20
CA SER A 673 18.16 22.05 20.87
C SER A 673 18.79 23.15 21.71
N PRO A 674 19.15 24.31 21.09
CA PRO A 674 19.92 25.34 21.74
C PRO A 674 19.17 25.94 22.92
N PRO A 675 19.76 25.96 24.15
CA PRO A 675 19.12 26.56 25.32
C PRO A 675 18.84 28.07 25.16
N SER A 676 19.61 28.75 24.29
CA SER A 676 19.44 30.16 23.98
C SER A 676 18.22 30.47 23.10
N VAL A 677 17.66 29.46 22.41
CA VAL A 677 16.50 29.62 21.56
C VAL A 677 15.47 28.55 21.92
N PRO A 678 14.73 28.72 23.02
CA PRO A 678 13.72 27.75 23.45
C PRO A 678 12.69 27.47 22.34
N GLY A 679 12.38 26.19 22.14
CA GLY A 679 11.44 25.73 21.14
C GLY A 679 12.04 25.42 19.75
N LEU A 680 13.35 25.70 19.52
CA LEU A 680 14.08 25.28 18.34
C LEU A 680 14.65 23.88 18.55
N ASN A 681 14.34 22.95 17.63
CA ASN A 681 14.94 21.61 17.56
C ASN A 681 15.40 21.32 16.14
N MET A 682 16.56 20.73 16.01
CA MET A 682 17.15 20.36 14.72
C MET A 682 17.71 18.95 14.79
N SER A 683 17.57 18.18 13.72
CA SER A 683 18.28 16.91 13.53
C SER A 683 18.80 16.80 12.11
N LEU A 684 19.93 16.09 11.97
CA LEU A 684 20.53 15.72 10.70
C LEU A 684 21.10 14.32 10.85
N ASP A 685 20.64 13.37 10.00
CA ASP A 685 20.99 11.97 10.11
C ASP A 685 21.36 11.41 8.73
N TYR A 686 22.62 10.98 8.58
CA TYR A 686 23.03 10.15 7.47
C TYR A 686 22.62 8.69 7.73
N TYR A 687 22.16 8.01 6.70
CA TYR A 687 21.89 6.58 6.73
C TYR A 687 22.52 5.86 5.54
N SER A 688 22.92 4.60 5.76
CA SER A 688 23.34 3.67 4.70
C SER A 688 22.82 2.28 5.04
N ILE A 689 22.08 1.68 4.13
CA ILE A 689 21.45 0.36 4.26
C ILE A 689 21.87 -0.48 3.08
N LYS A 690 22.46 -1.65 3.37
CA LYS A 690 22.79 -2.67 2.38
C LYS A 690 22.06 -3.95 2.73
N ILE A 691 21.23 -4.47 1.83
CA ILE A 691 20.46 -5.71 2.00
C ILE A 691 21.05 -6.75 1.05
N ASP A 692 21.50 -7.84 1.61
CA ASP A 692 21.99 -9.01 0.87
C ASP A 692 20.90 -10.11 0.86
N ASP A 693 20.97 -11.03 -0.11
CA ASP A 693 20.05 -12.15 -0.28
C ASP A 693 18.59 -11.72 -0.45
N VAL A 694 18.36 -10.61 -1.13
CA VAL A 694 17.02 -10.07 -1.37
C VAL A 694 16.13 -11.08 -2.07
N ILE A 695 14.97 -11.35 -1.48
CA ILE A 695 13.97 -12.24 -2.05
C ILE A 695 13.24 -11.52 -3.18
N THR A 696 13.38 -12.05 -4.40
CA THR A 696 12.81 -11.48 -5.62
C THR A 696 12.55 -12.56 -6.67
N THR A 697 11.94 -12.20 -7.80
CA THR A 697 11.78 -13.06 -8.97
C THR A 697 12.61 -12.52 -10.13
N ILE A 698 12.99 -13.40 -11.05
CA ILE A 698 13.66 -12.99 -12.31
C ILE A 698 12.68 -13.15 -13.46
N ALA A 699 12.62 -12.16 -14.33
CA ALA A 699 11.80 -12.21 -15.53
C ALA A 699 12.20 -13.39 -16.43
N PRO A 700 11.24 -14.05 -17.11
CA PRO A 700 11.52 -15.21 -17.96
C PRO A 700 12.58 -14.97 -19.03
N GLN A 701 12.57 -13.80 -19.66
CA GLN A 701 13.59 -13.42 -20.65
C GLN A 701 14.99 -13.36 -20.05
N ASP A 702 15.10 -12.78 -18.84
CA ASP A 702 16.39 -12.63 -18.16
C ASP A 702 16.94 -13.98 -17.70
N LEU A 703 16.09 -14.90 -17.25
CA LEU A 703 16.49 -16.27 -16.92
C LEU A 703 17.19 -16.95 -18.13
N VAL A 704 16.54 -16.86 -19.30
CA VAL A 704 17.09 -17.47 -20.54
C VAL A 704 18.37 -16.79 -20.98
N THR A 705 18.41 -15.46 -20.97
CA THR A 705 19.57 -14.68 -21.38
C THR A 705 20.79 -14.91 -20.47
N ARG A 706 20.56 -14.95 -19.15
CA ARG A 706 21.66 -15.16 -18.17
C ARG A 706 22.17 -16.60 -18.19
N CYS A 707 21.29 -17.60 -18.34
CA CYS A 707 21.73 -18.98 -18.53
C CYS A 707 22.61 -19.11 -19.79
N PHE A 708 22.19 -18.50 -20.92
CA PHE A 708 22.96 -18.49 -22.17
C PHE A 708 24.32 -17.81 -21.98
N ASN A 709 24.39 -16.73 -21.22
CA ASN A 709 25.62 -15.99 -20.91
C ASN A 709 26.51 -16.68 -19.84
N GLY A 710 26.16 -17.90 -19.41
CA GLY A 710 27.00 -18.74 -18.58
C GLY A 710 26.68 -18.75 -17.09
N ASN A 711 25.57 -18.13 -16.64
CA ASN A 711 25.11 -18.27 -15.25
C ASN A 711 24.45 -19.65 -15.04
N LYS A 712 25.28 -20.63 -14.67
CA LYS A 712 24.84 -22.05 -14.51
C LYS A 712 23.77 -22.22 -13.44
N ALA A 713 23.78 -21.42 -12.39
CA ALA A 713 22.77 -21.50 -11.30
C ALA A 713 21.34 -21.17 -11.78
N LEU A 714 21.21 -20.38 -12.84
CA LEU A 714 19.92 -20.07 -13.45
C LEU A 714 19.52 -21.04 -14.55
N CYS A 715 20.43 -21.88 -15.07
CA CYS A 715 20.12 -22.84 -16.12
C CYS A 715 19.14 -23.92 -15.63
N ASP A 716 19.14 -24.26 -14.35
CA ASP A 716 18.15 -25.18 -13.76
C ASP A 716 16.71 -24.63 -13.79
N LYS A 717 16.57 -23.31 -14.04
CA LYS A 717 15.28 -22.64 -14.22
C LYS A 717 14.83 -22.52 -15.69
N VAL A 718 15.62 -23.06 -16.62
CA VAL A 718 15.39 -22.99 -18.07
C VAL A 718 15.37 -24.39 -18.63
N GLU A 719 14.19 -24.89 -18.96
CA GLU A 719 14.02 -26.25 -19.49
C GLU A 719 14.02 -26.24 -21.00
N ARG A 720 14.85 -27.14 -21.60
CA ARG A 720 14.91 -27.37 -23.03
C ARG A 720 14.63 -28.84 -23.32
N ASP A 721 14.02 -29.13 -24.46
CA ASP A 721 13.83 -30.50 -24.91
C ASP A 721 15.13 -31.11 -25.53
N ALA A 722 15.03 -32.37 -25.97
CA ALA A 722 16.15 -33.08 -26.58
C ALA A 722 16.65 -32.46 -27.92
N ALA A 723 15.84 -31.64 -28.58
CA ALA A 723 16.20 -30.90 -29.78
C ALA A 723 16.83 -29.53 -29.45
N GLY A 724 16.93 -29.18 -28.17
CA GLY A 724 17.43 -27.90 -27.66
C GLY A 724 16.40 -26.76 -27.72
N ASP A 725 15.13 -27.06 -28.03
CA ASP A 725 14.06 -26.06 -28.05
C ASP A 725 13.65 -25.66 -26.62
N LEU A 726 13.44 -24.36 -26.41
CA LEU A 726 13.03 -23.82 -25.12
C LEU A 726 11.56 -24.22 -24.85
N VAL A 727 11.33 -24.99 -23.79
CA VAL A 727 10.02 -25.55 -23.43
C VAL A 727 9.38 -24.79 -22.26
N ARG A 728 10.19 -24.43 -21.24
CA ARG A 728 9.68 -23.84 -20.00
C ARG A 728 10.71 -22.97 -19.32
N THR A 729 10.21 -21.95 -18.63
CA THR A 729 10.99 -21.15 -17.65
C THR A 729 10.33 -21.21 -16.27
N MET A 730 11.11 -21.05 -15.20
CA MET A 730 10.65 -21.12 -13.81
C MET A 730 11.02 -19.82 -13.06
N SER A 731 10.12 -18.84 -13.07
CA SER A 731 10.26 -17.55 -12.39
C SER A 731 9.75 -17.62 -10.93
N THR A 732 10.28 -18.58 -10.14
CA THR A 732 9.98 -18.68 -8.71
C THR A 732 10.79 -17.68 -7.91
N PHE A 733 10.36 -17.39 -6.67
CA PHE A 733 11.14 -16.54 -5.76
C PHE A 733 12.53 -17.12 -5.48
N LEU A 734 13.53 -16.25 -5.39
CA LEU A 734 14.94 -16.56 -5.18
C LEU A 734 15.61 -15.51 -4.30
N ASN A 735 16.64 -15.91 -3.56
CA ASN A 735 17.58 -14.99 -2.90
C ASN A 735 18.71 -14.67 -3.89
N LEU A 736 18.64 -13.55 -4.57
CA LEU A 736 19.58 -13.27 -5.66
C LEU A 736 20.09 -11.83 -5.71
N ALA A 737 19.35 -10.87 -5.18
CA ALA A 737 19.65 -9.47 -5.38
C ALA A 737 20.30 -8.84 -4.14
N GLU A 738 21.06 -7.78 -4.38
CA GLU A 738 21.53 -6.85 -3.37
C GLU A 738 20.79 -5.52 -3.56
N TYR A 739 20.24 -4.95 -2.48
CA TYR A 739 19.69 -3.61 -2.48
C TYR A 739 20.57 -2.70 -1.64
N LYS A 740 20.83 -1.49 -2.13
CA LYS A 740 21.54 -0.45 -1.39
C LYS A 740 20.80 0.85 -1.45
N THR A 741 20.76 1.56 -0.33
CA THR A 741 20.32 2.95 -0.27
C THR A 741 21.12 3.71 0.75
N ASP A 742 21.47 4.95 0.43
CA ASP A 742 22.06 5.89 1.35
C ASP A 742 21.55 7.31 1.11
N GLY A 743 21.62 8.15 2.13
CA GLY A 743 21.12 9.51 2.06
C GLY A 743 21.16 10.22 3.39
N VAL A 744 20.48 11.35 3.44
CA VAL A 744 20.42 12.23 4.61
C VAL A 744 18.97 12.62 4.90
N ASP A 745 18.53 12.40 6.15
CA ASP A 745 17.31 12.96 6.70
C ASP A 745 17.62 14.21 7.52
N ALA A 746 16.83 15.25 7.35
CA ALA A 746 16.96 16.49 8.12
C ALA A 746 15.60 16.95 8.65
N GLU A 747 15.56 17.43 9.88
CA GLU A 747 14.39 18.04 10.47
C GLU A 747 14.77 19.30 11.24
N VAL A 748 13.97 20.36 11.06
CA VAL A 748 14.03 21.58 11.85
C VAL A 748 12.63 21.91 12.32
N SER A 749 12.43 22.08 13.61
CA SER A 749 11.15 22.51 14.18
C SER A 749 11.37 23.69 15.12
N TYR A 750 10.43 24.65 15.08
CA TYR A 750 10.44 25.79 15.94
C TYR A 750 9.04 26.13 16.42
N THR A 751 8.86 26.12 17.72
CA THR A 751 7.60 26.49 18.38
C THR A 751 7.80 27.65 19.30
N ALA A 752 7.04 28.74 19.13
CA ALA A 752 7.13 29.90 19.97
C ALA A 752 5.77 30.59 20.14
N PRO A 753 5.54 31.30 21.22
CA PRO A 753 4.41 32.21 21.34
C PRO A 753 4.57 33.37 20.35
N LEU A 754 3.45 33.83 19.78
CA LEU A 754 3.47 34.81 18.68
C LEU A 754 3.85 36.22 19.17
N ASP A 755 3.56 36.54 20.43
CA ASP A 755 3.92 37.80 21.08
C ASP A 755 5.45 38.03 21.14
N ARG A 756 6.25 36.98 21.02
CA ARG A 756 7.72 37.10 20.90
C ARG A 756 8.14 37.89 19.66
N PHE A 757 7.33 37.91 18.60
CA PHE A 757 7.65 38.55 17.32
C PHE A 757 6.80 39.79 17.05
N PHE A 758 5.57 39.78 17.53
CA PHE A 758 4.59 40.83 17.31
C PHE A 758 3.91 41.16 18.64
N ALA A 759 4.24 42.31 19.22
CA ALA A 759 3.61 42.76 20.47
C ALA A 759 2.08 42.71 20.30
N ASP A 760 1.39 42.25 21.33
CA ASP A 760 -0.07 42.08 21.40
C ASP A 760 -0.67 41.00 20.49
N ALA A 761 0.14 40.18 19.77
CA ALA A 761 -0.35 39.07 19.02
C ALA A 761 -0.56 37.84 19.92
N SER A 762 -1.76 37.26 19.91
CA SER A 762 -2.07 36.07 20.71
C SER A 762 -1.81 34.77 19.90
N GLY A 763 -1.52 33.69 20.65
CA GLY A 763 -1.36 32.36 20.10
C GLY A 763 0.10 31.92 19.97
N ARG A 764 0.27 30.76 19.31
CA ARG A 764 1.59 30.11 19.11
C ARG A 764 1.80 29.84 17.64
N ILE A 765 3.03 29.98 17.19
CA ILE A 765 3.48 29.52 15.89
C ILE A 765 4.23 28.20 16.03
N ASN A 766 4.05 27.33 15.03
CA ASN A 766 4.79 26.07 14.88
C ASN A 766 5.30 26.00 13.44
N LEU A 767 6.61 26.07 13.29
CA LEU A 767 7.29 25.94 12.00
C LEU A 767 8.00 24.59 11.96
N ARG A 768 7.83 23.83 10.90
CA ARG A 768 8.52 22.54 10.73
C ARG A 768 8.98 22.36 9.30
N LEU A 769 10.22 21.94 9.12
CA LEU A 769 10.79 21.52 7.86
C LEU A 769 11.35 20.10 8.03
N VAL A 770 10.87 19.18 7.21
CA VAL A 770 11.39 17.80 7.15
C VAL A 770 11.83 17.55 5.72
N GLY A 771 13.02 16.98 5.56
CA GLY A 771 13.58 16.68 4.25
C GLY A 771 14.31 15.36 4.23
N THR A 772 14.29 14.71 3.07
CA THR A 772 15.11 13.53 2.75
C THR A 772 15.81 13.79 1.43
N TRP A 773 17.14 13.72 1.44
CA TRP A 773 17.98 13.64 0.27
C TRP A 773 18.47 12.21 0.12
N THR A 774 18.15 11.57 -1.00
CA THR A 774 18.56 10.20 -1.31
C THR A 774 19.70 10.26 -2.31
N ASN A 775 20.89 9.83 -1.89
CA ASN A 775 22.08 9.78 -2.74
C ASN A 775 22.06 8.59 -3.67
N SER A 776 21.72 7.41 -3.14
CA SER A 776 21.61 6.20 -3.94
C SER A 776 20.40 5.34 -3.52
N LEU A 777 19.83 4.68 -4.49
CA LEU A 777 18.91 3.55 -4.33
C LEU A 777 19.17 2.60 -5.49
N THR A 778 19.95 1.55 -5.24
CA THR A 778 20.37 0.61 -6.28
C THR A 778 19.90 -0.80 -5.99
N THR A 779 19.67 -1.55 -7.06
CA THR A 779 19.56 -3.01 -7.03
C THR A 779 20.68 -3.62 -7.84
N ASN A 780 21.26 -4.69 -7.33
CA ASN A 780 22.28 -5.45 -8.06
C ASN A 780 21.89 -6.94 -8.00
N ASP A 781 21.70 -7.54 -9.15
CA ASP A 781 21.32 -8.95 -9.31
C ASP A 781 22.50 -9.87 -9.61
N GLY A 782 23.73 -9.37 -9.35
CA GLY A 782 24.98 -10.06 -9.64
C GLY A 782 25.47 -9.89 -11.08
N VAL A 783 24.72 -9.22 -11.95
CA VAL A 783 25.05 -8.95 -13.35
C VAL A 783 24.89 -7.48 -13.68
N THR A 784 23.81 -6.88 -13.26
CA THR A 784 23.44 -5.50 -13.58
C THR A 784 23.14 -4.73 -12.29
N GLU A 785 23.76 -3.57 -12.16
CA GLU A 785 23.39 -2.60 -11.12
C GLU A 785 22.51 -1.51 -11.75
N ILE A 786 21.38 -1.24 -11.11
CA ILE A 786 20.39 -0.25 -11.56
C ILE A 786 20.21 0.80 -10.49
N GLN A 787 20.37 2.08 -10.85
CA GLN A 787 20.09 3.23 -9.99
C GLN A 787 18.67 3.73 -10.21
N TYR A 788 17.93 3.95 -9.12
CA TYR A 788 16.52 4.36 -9.15
C TYR A 788 16.25 5.77 -8.62
N VAL A 789 17.26 6.46 -8.10
CA VAL A 789 17.12 7.86 -7.67
C VAL A 789 16.80 8.74 -8.88
N GLY A 790 15.82 9.62 -8.71
CA GLY A 790 15.28 10.47 -9.77
C GLY A 790 14.22 9.81 -10.66
N SER A 791 14.02 8.48 -10.58
CA SER A 791 12.93 7.80 -11.29
C SER A 791 11.63 7.98 -10.53
N GLN A 792 10.70 8.82 -11.04
CA GLN A 792 9.51 9.21 -10.26
C GLN A 792 8.20 9.27 -11.05
N GLY A 793 8.21 8.94 -12.35
CA GLY A 793 7.01 9.00 -13.19
C GLY A 793 6.11 7.78 -13.13
N TYR A 794 6.62 6.64 -12.64
CA TYR A 794 5.89 5.37 -12.61
C TYR A 794 5.93 4.70 -11.24
N SER A 795 4.87 3.95 -10.88
CA SER A 795 4.82 3.16 -9.64
C SER A 795 5.60 1.85 -9.72
N PHE A 796 5.79 1.32 -10.93
CA PHE A 796 6.49 0.05 -11.12
C PHE A 796 8.00 0.24 -10.95
N GLY A 797 8.58 -0.51 -10.02
CA GLY A 797 9.98 -0.40 -9.63
C GLY A 797 10.19 0.39 -8.32
N LEU A 798 11.43 0.65 -7.98
CA LEU A 798 11.86 1.21 -6.69
C LEU A 798 12.04 2.74 -6.70
N GLY A 799 11.73 3.44 -7.78
CA GLY A 799 12.08 4.85 -7.99
C GLY A 799 11.69 5.80 -6.84
N VAL A 800 12.62 6.70 -6.50
CA VAL A 800 12.45 7.75 -5.50
C VAL A 800 13.00 9.08 -6.02
N PRO A 801 12.40 10.24 -5.68
CA PRO A 801 13.00 11.54 -5.94
C PRO A 801 14.34 11.70 -5.21
N GLU A 802 15.28 12.46 -5.77
CA GLU A 802 16.55 12.78 -5.12
C GLU A 802 16.33 13.60 -3.84
N LEU A 803 15.46 14.61 -3.90
CA LEU A 803 15.15 15.46 -2.75
C LEU A 803 13.64 15.60 -2.57
N ARG A 804 13.17 15.33 -1.36
CA ARG A 804 11.81 15.61 -0.91
C ARG A 804 11.85 16.51 0.31
N LEU A 805 11.01 17.55 0.33
CA LEU A 805 10.89 18.46 1.45
C LEU A 805 9.41 18.68 1.80
N ASN A 806 9.12 18.71 3.09
CA ASN A 806 7.84 19.15 3.62
C ASN A 806 8.11 20.32 4.58
N ALA A 807 7.61 21.50 4.23
CA ALA A 807 7.62 22.67 5.08
C ALA A 807 6.21 22.96 5.57
N SER A 808 6.02 23.16 6.86
CA SER A 808 4.74 23.56 7.44
C SER A 808 4.88 24.79 8.34
N ALA A 809 3.86 25.65 8.30
CA ALA A 809 3.71 26.80 9.13
C ALA A 809 2.32 26.79 9.76
N GLY A 810 2.26 26.51 11.07
CA GLY A 810 1.05 26.47 11.85
C GLY A 810 0.95 27.71 12.76
N TRP A 811 -0.26 28.20 12.91
CA TRP A 811 -0.62 29.20 13.91
C TRP A 811 -1.84 28.69 14.68
N LYS A 812 -1.76 28.73 16.01
CA LYS A 812 -2.85 28.35 16.91
C LYS A 812 -3.19 29.54 17.81
N GLY A 813 -4.31 30.17 17.51
CA GLY A 813 -4.92 31.21 18.33
C GLY A 813 -5.93 30.62 19.31
N GLU A 814 -6.69 31.51 19.97
CA GLU A 814 -7.72 31.11 20.97
C GLU A 814 -8.99 30.56 20.32
N VAL A 815 -9.34 31.05 19.12
CA VAL A 815 -10.56 30.65 18.39
C VAL A 815 -10.22 29.98 17.08
N PHE A 816 -9.25 30.50 16.35
CA PHE A 816 -8.86 30.00 15.05
C PHE A 816 -7.46 29.39 15.10
N SER A 817 -7.30 28.33 14.32
CA SER A 817 -5.99 27.76 14.00
C SER A 817 -5.87 27.62 12.49
N ALA A 818 -4.67 27.81 11.96
CA ALA A 818 -4.38 27.63 10.55
C ALA A 818 -3.05 26.88 10.37
N ASN A 819 -2.97 26.02 9.38
CA ASN A 819 -1.76 25.31 9.00
C ASN A 819 -1.60 25.35 7.49
N LEU A 820 -0.47 25.88 7.02
CA LEU A 820 -0.06 25.86 5.62
C LEU A 820 1.10 24.88 5.47
N ARG A 821 1.00 23.95 4.53
CA ARG A 821 2.04 22.98 4.21
C ARG A 821 2.46 23.09 2.75
N ALA A 822 3.76 23.09 2.49
CA ALA A 822 4.34 22.97 1.16
C ALA A 822 5.06 21.62 1.04
N ARG A 823 4.73 20.85 -0.01
CA ARG A 823 5.35 19.57 -0.36
C ARG A 823 6.17 19.76 -1.62
N TYR A 824 7.49 19.65 -1.54
CA TYR A 824 8.42 19.82 -2.65
C TYR A 824 9.03 18.48 -3.07
N LEU A 825 9.12 18.29 -4.37
CA LEU A 825 9.79 17.19 -5.05
C LEU A 825 10.82 17.77 -6.01
N SER A 826 12.06 17.28 -5.99
CA SER A 826 13.08 17.68 -6.99
C SER A 826 12.65 17.28 -8.40
N ASP A 827 13.31 17.86 -9.38
CA ASP A 827 13.30 17.35 -10.75
C ASP A 827 13.77 15.90 -10.83
N GLY A 828 13.43 15.23 -11.91
CA GLY A 828 13.76 13.83 -12.12
C GLY A 828 13.35 13.32 -13.49
N GLN A 829 13.09 12.04 -13.58
CA GLN A 829 12.76 11.36 -14.82
C GLN A 829 11.51 10.46 -14.66
N TYR A 830 10.81 10.22 -15.76
CA TYR A 830 9.72 9.24 -15.76
C TYR A 830 10.25 7.84 -15.40
N ASN A 831 11.36 7.45 -15.99
CA ASN A 831 11.97 6.15 -15.74
C ASN A 831 13.49 6.20 -16.02
N SER A 832 14.31 5.81 -15.04
CA SER A 832 15.76 5.77 -15.18
C SER A 832 16.28 4.48 -15.83
N THR A 833 15.44 3.44 -16.02
CA THR A 833 15.85 2.12 -16.50
C THR A 833 15.68 1.91 -18.00
N ILE A 834 14.88 2.76 -18.66
CA ILE A 834 14.62 2.70 -20.10
C ILE A 834 14.84 4.07 -20.74
N LYS A 835 15.15 4.07 -22.03
CA LYS A 835 15.37 5.31 -22.78
C LYS A 835 14.04 5.89 -23.25
N ILE A 836 13.64 7.02 -22.67
CA ILE A 836 12.46 7.79 -23.07
C ILE A 836 12.94 9.11 -23.66
N VAL A 837 12.38 9.52 -24.80
CA VAL A 837 12.81 10.75 -25.50
C VAL A 837 12.46 12.00 -24.69
N ASN A 838 11.27 12.04 -24.09
CA ASN A 838 10.80 13.11 -23.20
C ASN A 838 10.76 12.61 -21.75
N ASN A 839 11.92 12.22 -21.21
CA ASN A 839 12.04 11.54 -19.92
C ASN A 839 12.04 12.49 -18.72
N ASP A 840 12.32 13.76 -18.92
CA ASP A 840 12.54 14.70 -17.82
C ASP A 840 11.22 15.16 -17.19
N ILE A 841 11.20 15.29 -15.89
CA ILE A 841 10.12 15.85 -15.08
C ILE A 841 10.72 17.00 -14.27
N ASP A 842 10.12 18.19 -14.41
CA ASP A 842 10.50 19.37 -13.63
C ASP A 842 10.19 19.21 -12.13
N ALA A 843 10.83 20.03 -11.30
CA ALA A 843 10.55 20.08 -9.87
C ALA A 843 9.11 20.51 -9.58
N TYR A 844 8.49 19.88 -8.59
CA TYR A 844 7.09 20.09 -8.23
C TYR A 844 6.94 20.59 -6.79
N THR A 845 5.99 21.52 -6.60
CA THR A 845 5.57 21.95 -5.26
C THR A 845 4.05 21.99 -5.21
N TYR A 846 3.49 21.33 -4.20
CA TYR A 846 2.08 21.41 -3.84
C TYR A 846 1.91 22.16 -2.54
N PHE A 847 0.78 22.83 -2.37
CA PHE A 847 0.43 23.53 -1.13
C PHE A 847 -0.88 22.98 -0.60
N ASP A 848 -0.93 22.76 0.71
CA ASP A 848 -2.12 22.32 1.43
C ASP A 848 -2.41 23.33 2.55
N LEU A 849 -3.69 23.64 2.78
CA LEU A 849 -4.15 24.58 3.80
C LEU A 849 -5.20 23.93 4.69
N GLY A 850 -5.04 24.01 5.98
CA GLY A 850 -6.03 23.64 6.99
C GLY A 850 -6.41 24.83 7.84
N VAL A 851 -7.70 25.00 8.14
CA VAL A 851 -8.22 26.00 9.05
C VAL A 851 -9.20 25.35 10.01
N THR A 852 -9.11 25.70 11.29
CA THR A 852 -9.98 25.20 12.36
C THR A 852 -10.53 26.37 13.18
N ALA A 853 -11.79 26.27 13.59
CA ALA A 853 -12.46 27.24 14.46
C ALA A 853 -13.05 26.55 15.70
N ASP A 854 -12.61 26.94 16.89
CA ASP A 854 -13.22 26.56 18.17
C ASP A 854 -14.47 27.43 18.40
N MET A 855 -15.63 26.78 18.43
CA MET A 855 -16.90 27.48 18.54
C MET A 855 -17.32 27.81 19.98
N THR A 856 -16.48 27.50 20.98
CA THR A 856 -16.77 27.74 22.40
C THR A 856 -17.10 29.20 22.69
N ARG A 857 -16.35 30.15 22.10
CA ARG A 857 -16.64 31.59 22.25
C ARG A 857 -17.95 32.04 21.61
N PHE A 858 -18.51 31.24 20.73
CA PHE A 858 -19.80 31.50 20.08
C PHE A 858 -20.96 30.78 20.78
N GLY A 859 -20.72 30.20 21.95
CA GLY A 859 -21.73 29.50 22.78
C GLY A 859 -21.94 28.01 22.43
N ALA A 860 -21.18 27.46 21.51
CA ALA A 860 -21.20 26.04 21.17
C ALA A 860 -19.99 25.33 21.80
N ASN A 861 -20.07 25.08 23.10
CA ASN A 861 -18.99 24.46 23.87
C ASN A 861 -18.65 23.08 23.32
N GLY A 862 -17.34 22.82 23.14
CA GLY A 862 -16.82 21.56 22.66
C GLY A 862 -16.98 21.31 21.13
N VAL A 863 -17.59 22.26 20.39
CA VAL A 863 -17.72 22.18 18.94
C VAL A 863 -16.52 22.83 18.26
N GLU A 864 -15.91 22.08 17.33
CA GLU A 864 -14.84 22.53 16.45
C GLU A 864 -15.31 22.36 14.99
N LEU A 865 -15.20 23.41 14.19
CA LEU A 865 -15.39 23.37 12.75
C LEU A 865 -14.05 23.44 12.06
N TYR A 866 -13.87 22.69 10.97
CA TYR A 866 -12.62 22.73 10.19
C TYR A 866 -12.89 22.62 8.69
N ALA A 867 -11.94 23.17 7.95
CA ALA A 867 -11.87 23.03 6.50
C ALA A 867 -10.42 22.79 6.09
N ASN A 868 -10.21 21.87 5.14
CA ASN A 868 -8.91 21.60 4.56
C ASN A 868 -8.99 21.66 3.04
N ALA A 869 -7.91 22.13 2.40
CA ALA A 869 -7.72 22.06 0.98
C ALA A 869 -6.35 21.44 0.70
N THR A 870 -6.31 20.29 0.06
CA THR A 870 -5.07 19.72 -0.47
C THR A 870 -4.91 20.14 -1.93
N ASN A 871 -3.65 20.30 -2.38
CA ASN A 871 -3.34 20.87 -3.69
C ASN A 871 -4.10 22.21 -3.92
N LEU A 872 -3.93 23.14 -3.00
CA LEU A 872 -4.68 24.40 -2.89
C LEU A 872 -4.79 25.17 -4.22
N PHE A 873 -3.73 25.15 -5.03
CA PHE A 873 -3.66 25.86 -6.29
C PHE A 873 -4.09 25.03 -7.51
N ASP A 874 -4.64 23.84 -7.29
CA ASP A 874 -5.12 22.92 -8.34
C ASP A 874 -4.04 22.62 -9.39
N LYS A 875 -2.82 22.35 -8.92
CA LYS A 875 -1.70 22.08 -9.82
C LYS A 875 -1.82 20.68 -10.38
N ASP A 876 -1.87 20.56 -11.70
CA ASP A 876 -1.90 19.29 -12.41
C ASP A 876 -0.64 18.46 -12.18
N PRO A 877 -0.72 17.12 -12.20
CA PRO A 877 0.45 16.26 -12.22
C PRO A 877 1.21 16.36 -13.54
N PRO A 878 2.48 15.90 -13.60
CA PRO A 878 3.19 15.78 -14.88
C PRO A 878 2.45 14.91 -15.87
N GLU A 879 2.49 15.28 -17.15
CA GLU A 879 1.84 14.55 -18.25
C GLU A 879 2.33 13.11 -18.33
N GLY A 880 1.39 12.14 -18.28
CA GLY A 880 1.72 10.72 -18.34
C GLY A 880 2.30 10.11 -17.06
N SER A 881 2.23 10.81 -15.94
CA SER A 881 2.68 10.29 -14.62
C SER A 881 1.67 9.35 -13.95
N LEU A 882 1.01 8.52 -14.74
CA LEU A 882 0.03 7.55 -14.27
C LEU A 882 0.63 6.58 -13.26
N PHE A 883 -0.07 6.33 -12.17
CA PHE A 883 0.38 5.49 -11.05
C PHE A 883 1.62 5.98 -10.30
N SER A 884 2.11 7.19 -10.55
CA SER A 884 3.22 7.72 -9.77
C SER A 884 2.83 7.84 -8.29
N PRO A 885 3.68 7.42 -7.36
CA PRO A 885 3.39 7.55 -5.92
C PRO A 885 3.60 8.97 -5.37
N TYR A 886 3.95 9.94 -6.20
CA TYR A 886 4.43 11.25 -5.76
C TYR A 886 3.52 12.42 -6.16
N TYR A 887 2.76 12.28 -7.26
CA TYR A 887 1.97 13.37 -7.82
C TYR A 887 0.50 13.23 -7.47
N ASP A 888 -0.14 14.39 -7.26
CA ASP A 888 -1.56 14.48 -6.92
C ASP A 888 -2.40 14.43 -8.22
N VAL A 889 -3.06 13.29 -8.44
CA VAL A 889 -3.87 13.06 -9.63
C VAL A 889 -5.35 13.39 -9.43
N ILE A 890 -5.77 13.65 -8.19
CA ILE A 890 -7.16 13.97 -7.87
C ILE A 890 -7.49 15.42 -8.26
N GLY A 891 -6.49 16.33 -8.20
CA GLY A 891 -6.66 17.76 -8.28
C GLY A 891 -6.85 18.39 -6.90
N ARG A 892 -7.27 19.66 -6.83
CA ARG A 892 -7.59 20.29 -5.55
C ARG A 892 -8.74 19.55 -4.88
N TYR A 893 -8.52 19.16 -3.64
CA TYR A 893 -9.49 18.43 -2.85
C TYR A 893 -9.83 19.21 -1.58
N VAL A 894 -11.12 19.49 -1.39
CA VAL A 894 -11.60 20.28 -0.27
C VAL A 894 -12.42 19.39 0.67
N THR A 895 -12.11 19.45 1.96
CA THR A 895 -12.90 18.79 3.01
C THR A 895 -13.41 19.82 3.99
N VAL A 896 -14.64 19.64 4.46
CA VAL A 896 -15.24 20.41 5.57
C VAL A 896 -15.75 19.44 6.61
N GLY A 897 -15.65 19.80 7.87
CA GLY A 897 -16.10 18.92 8.93
C GLY A 897 -16.37 19.63 10.23
N ALA A 898 -17.01 18.89 11.12
CA ALA A 898 -17.30 19.29 12.48
C ALA A 898 -16.90 18.19 13.46
N ARG A 899 -16.36 18.57 14.61
CA ARG A 899 -16.08 17.69 15.75
C ARG A 899 -16.78 18.22 16.98
N TYR A 900 -17.26 17.32 17.81
CA TYR A 900 -17.87 17.64 19.10
C TYR A 900 -17.21 16.82 20.20
N ARG A 901 -16.77 17.50 21.26
CA ARG A 901 -16.20 16.88 22.48
C ARG A 901 -17.09 17.21 23.67
N PHE A 902 -17.36 16.20 24.53
CA PHE A 902 -18.24 16.31 25.70
C PHE A 902 -17.79 15.43 26.86
#